data_cc0bdba11b3fc1371f30aa93e25cd8ac
#
_entry.id   cc0bdba11b3fc1371f30aa93e25cd8ac
#
_cell.length_a   1.000
_cell.length_b   1.000
_cell.length_c   1.000
_cell.angle_alpha   90.00
_cell.angle_beta   90.00
_cell.angle_gamma   90.00
#
_symmetry.space_group_name_H-M   'P 1'
#
loop_
_entity.id
_entity.type
_entity.pdbx_description
1 polymer ?
#
loop_
_entity_poly.entity_id
_entity_poly.type
_entity_poly.pdbx_seq_one_letter_code
_entity_poly.pdbx_strand_id
1 'polypeptide(L)'
;ADQWYAWTQLESIDGRGVFPSFDEPGFKTPFTVTLRTPPGQTAISNAPQTGVTREGGMDVHTFAQTLPLPTYLVAAMVGPFAVAEGLVPPTPQRAKPLPLRIVSPQPNGAKLAFALEESKEIVRLLEAYFNESFPYPKLDQITAPIMPGAMENAGADLYNDALLVMDEKATTSQKRSFGMVVSHELAHQWFGDLVTPAWWDDIWLNESFANWMGFRIGNEWRPALNIRAGAVQEGFDAMRTDALVAGRPIRQPIKTNSQIDEAFDSITYGKGGHVVAMIAGYMGDDKFRDGVRRYMAAHRYGNATSTEFFAAMAEASGDPRIVPAMQSFTDQQGVPLLTFARAGKGWQVSQSRYARLGTTAPETRWGIPLCLRTTGGTRQCQLLTQPSVTISYHGKGALMPNVGGTGYYRFELPAAEWDKLIAVADRLPGGEAQAMADSLNASFQAGRATPLQLIAAARALAAQQDSYANGAGIGTLAGYAEAGFLDEAGKAGFQRLVNAVYAPRLKQLGFDPRAGAYVGHDPEETQRRQQAVAYLVRKSGDPALREHVLAATRAYLAGDKQALDAAWFGSGLAAVLEEGGLATAKDLLDRALASTDPVFRPVALGVVGGSGREAIGRWILDELKDSRLRTSERQNLIRAVVASSGTQDLGWTWLKANYEALANSGGGIFFASRLPEMVSGYCSVARADEIASLLRPRLQGKTGALGLERSIERVRSCGVLQDARGVQLSAALAKVR
;
A
#
# COMPACT_ATOMS: atom_id res chain seq x y z
N ALA A 1 -22.41 25.14 -16.72
CA ALA A 1 -21.28 25.27 -17.65
C ALA A 1 -20.23 24.25 -17.24
N ASP A 2 -19.69 23.51 -18.20
CA ASP A 2 -18.65 22.53 -17.95
C ASP A 2 -17.41 23.26 -17.43
N GLN A 3 -16.88 22.79 -16.30
CA GLN A 3 -15.65 23.31 -15.72
C GLN A 3 -14.50 22.42 -16.18
N TRP A 4 -13.45 23.03 -16.72
CA TRP A 4 -12.25 22.35 -17.16
C TRP A 4 -11.12 22.56 -16.16
N TYR A 5 -10.38 21.48 -15.91
CA TYR A 5 -9.19 21.47 -15.06
C TYR A 5 -8.05 20.78 -15.81
N ALA A 6 -6.84 21.25 -15.61
CA ALA A 6 -5.64 20.67 -16.17
C ALA A 6 -4.59 20.49 -15.07
N TRP A 7 -3.91 19.36 -15.09
CA TRP A 7 -2.79 19.03 -14.23
C TRP A 7 -1.67 18.42 -15.05
N THR A 8 -0.44 18.69 -14.68
CA THR A 8 0.72 17.93 -15.17
C THR A 8 1.04 16.79 -14.21
N GLN A 9 1.51 15.68 -14.76
CA GLN A 9 2.22 14.61 -14.06
C GLN A 9 3.37 14.19 -14.97
N LEU A 10 4.60 14.54 -14.58
CA LEU A 10 5.77 14.43 -15.46
C LEU A 10 6.71 13.28 -15.06
N GLU A 11 6.52 12.68 -13.91
CA GLU A 11 7.27 11.51 -13.50
C GLU A 11 6.78 10.27 -14.27
N SER A 12 7.69 9.51 -14.80
CA SER A 12 9.16 9.60 -14.68
C SER A 12 9.81 10.46 -15.77
N ILE A 13 9.35 10.36 -17.04
CA ILE A 13 10.02 10.94 -18.22
C ILE A 13 9.05 11.63 -19.18
N ASP A 14 7.94 12.14 -18.66
CA ASP A 14 6.90 12.81 -19.45
C ASP A 14 7.12 14.30 -19.61
N GLY A 15 8.16 14.87 -18.94
CA GLY A 15 8.59 16.26 -19.12
C GLY A 15 8.93 16.59 -20.58
N ARG A 16 9.57 15.67 -21.29
CA ARG A 16 9.89 15.78 -22.73
C ARG A 16 8.68 15.86 -23.65
N GLY A 17 7.51 15.42 -23.16
CA GLY A 17 6.24 15.55 -23.86
C GLY A 17 5.60 16.93 -23.72
N VAL A 18 6.03 17.73 -22.74
CA VAL A 18 5.50 19.06 -22.44
C VAL A 18 6.42 20.18 -22.95
N PHE A 19 7.73 20.03 -22.74
CA PHE A 19 8.74 21.00 -23.19
C PHE A 19 10.06 20.30 -23.55
N PRO A 20 10.87 20.90 -24.48
CA PRO A 20 12.21 20.38 -24.79
C PRO A 20 13.12 20.44 -23.57
N SER A 21 13.70 19.30 -23.19
CA SER A 21 14.51 19.19 -21.97
C SER A 21 15.45 17.99 -21.99
N PHE A 22 16.47 18.03 -21.14
CA PHE A 22 17.21 16.83 -20.70
C PHE A 22 16.42 16.17 -19.58
N ASP A 23 15.50 15.31 -19.95
CA ASP A 23 14.46 14.74 -19.08
C ASP A 23 14.97 13.52 -18.30
N GLU A 24 15.93 13.78 -17.42
CA GLU A 24 16.64 12.82 -16.58
C GLU A 24 16.89 13.43 -15.19
N PRO A 25 16.83 12.64 -14.10
CA PRO A 25 16.91 13.18 -12.74
C PRO A 25 18.25 13.84 -12.41
N GLY A 26 19.32 13.46 -13.12
CA GLY A 26 20.66 14.05 -12.97
C GLY A 26 20.79 15.50 -13.44
N PHE A 27 19.85 16.00 -14.23
CA PHE A 27 19.85 17.37 -14.74
C PHE A 27 18.93 18.27 -13.92
N LYS A 28 19.45 18.87 -12.88
CA LYS A 28 18.75 19.87 -12.07
C LYS A 28 19.03 21.28 -12.58
N THR A 29 17.97 22.04 -12.88
CA THR A 29 18.08 23.43 -13.33
C THR A 29 16.95 24.28 -12.75
N PRO A 30 17.16 25.61 -12.58
CA PRO A 30 16.06 26.50 -12.24
C PRO A 30 15.11 26.69 -13.43
N PHE A 31 13.80 26.73 -13.14
CA PHE A 31 12.74 26.98 -14.12
C PHE A 31 12.07 28.33 -13.84
N THR A 32 11.77 29.08 -14.90
CA THR A 32 10.87 30.24 -14.86
C THR A 32 9.64 29.89 -15.67
N VAL A 33 8.49 29.78 -14.99
CA VAL A 33 7.23 29.33 -15.58
C VAL A 33 6.32 30.52 -15.87
N THR A 34 5.68 30.50 -17.03
CA THR A 34 4.59 31.42 -17.38
C THR A 34 3.43 30.60 -17.96
N LEU A 35 2.23 30.77 -17.40
CA LEU A 35 1.02 30.07 -17.84
C LEU A 35 0.04 31.06 -18.45
N ARG A 36 -0.43 30.77 -19.66
CA ARG A 36 -1.52 31.52 -20.32
C ARG A 36 -2.82 30.75 -20.18
N THR A 37 -3.82 31.36 -19.57
CA THR A 37 -5.09 30.69 -19.23
C THR A 37 -6.27 31.50 -19.73
N PRO A 38 -7.45 30.87 -19.91
CA PRO A 38 -8.70 31.61 -20.00
C PRO A 38 -8.87 32.55 -18.77
N PRO A 39 -9.62 33.65 -18.93
CA PRO A 39 -9.78 34.61 -17.83
C PRO A 39 -10.39 34.02 -16.58
N GLY A 40 -9.87 34.44 -15.42
CA GLY A 40 -10.42 34.08 -14.09
C GLY A 40 -10.11 32.67 -13.64
N GLN A 41 -9.16 31.98 -14.28
CA GLN A 41 -8.69 30.67 -13.79
C GLN A 41 -7.60 30.85 -12.72
N THR A 42 -7.59 29.95 -11.75
CA THR A 42 -6.43 29.81 -10.84
C THR A 42 -5.33 29.04 -11.57
N ALA A 43 -4.11 29.59 -11.54
CA ALA A 43 -2.92 28.94 -12.06
C ALA A 43 -1.92 28.68 -10.94
N ILE A 44 -1.33 27.50 -10.91
CA ILE A 44 -0.37 27.06 -9.88
C ILE A 44 0.84 26.46 -10.56
N SER A 45 2.02 26.74 -10.01
CA SER A 45 3.29 26.11 -10.37
C SER A 45 4.14 25.90 -9.11
N ASN A 46 5.35 25.38 -9.23
CA ASN A 46 6.27 25.09 -8.13
C ASN A 46 6.61 26.33 -7.28
N ALA A 47 6.88 27.47 -7.94
CA ALA A 47 7.24 28.71 -7.27
C ALA A 47 6.04 29.65 -7.05
N PRO A 48 6.14 30.65 -6.15
CA PRO A 48 5.10 31.65 -5.96
C PRO A 48 4.79 32.44 -7.23
N GLN A 49 3.50 32.72 -7.45
CA GLN A 49 3.07 33.64 -8.51
C GLN A 49 3.52 35.07 -8.20
N THR A 50 4.14 35.72 -9.16
CA THR A 50 4.67 37.09 -9.04
C THR A 50 3.78 38.14 -9.70
N GLY A 51 2.92 37.72 -10.63
CA GLY A 51 2.01 38.65 -11.30
C GLY A 51 1.00 37.96 -12.20
N VAL A 52 -0.05 38.73 -12.56
CA VAL A 52 -1.02 38.37 -13.61
C VAL A 52 -1.22 39.61 -14.48
N THR A 53 -1.08 39.42 -15.78
CA THR A 53 -1.40 40.45 -16.78
C THR A 53 -2.43 39.96 -17.78
N ARG A 54 -3.12 40.86 -18.46
CA ARG A 54 -4.11 40.47 -19.50
C ARG A 54 -3.50 40.75 -20.88
N GLU A 55 -3.35 39.73 -21.71
CA GLU A 55 -2.80 39.82 -23.06
C GLU A 55 -3.65 38.99 -24.05
N GLY A 56 -4.14 39.65 -25.12
CA GLY A 56 -4.91 38.96 -26.15
C GLY A 56 -6.17 38.24 -25.64
N GLY A 57 -6.79 38.76 -24.58
CA GLY A 57 -7.98 38.12 -23.95
C GLY A 57 -7.68 36.99 -22.99
N MET A 58 -6.42 36.61 -22.80
CA MET A 58 -5.95 35.58 -21.87
C MET A 58 -5.32 36.22 -20.64
N ASP A 59 -5.40 35.55 -19.49
CA ASP A 59 -4.61 35.86 -18.29
C ASP A 59 -3.22 35.22 -18.42
N VAL A 60 -2.17 36.01 -18.20
CA VAL A 60 -0.77 35.59 -18.24
C VAL A 60 -0.24 35.60 -16.80
N HIS A 61 -0.10 34.42 -16.24
CA HIS A 61 0.41 34.21 -14.88
C HIS A 61 1.91 34.01 -14.94
N THR A 62 2.67 34.83 -14.23
CA THR A 62 4.12 34.72 -14.11
C THR A 62 4.49 34.22 -12.73
N PHE A 63 5.49 33.34 -12.64
CA PHE A 63 5.97 32.76 -11.40
C PHE A 63 7.43 33.12 -11.15
N ALA A 64 7.84 33.14 -9.88
CA ALA A 64 9.23 33.28 -9.51
C ALA A 64 10.06 32.13 -10.07
N GLN A 65 11.36 32.35 -10.22
CA GLN A 65 12.27 31.26 -10.60
C GLN A 65 12.35 30.22 -9.49
N THR A 66 12.31 28.92 -9.85
CA THR A 66 12.45 27.81 -8.91
C THR A 66 13.89 27.67 -8.41
N LEU A 67 14.10 26.94 -7.34
CA LEU A 67 15.37 26.30 -7.05
C LEU A 67 15.70 25.28 -8.16
N PRO A 68 16.94 24.78 -8.26
CA PRO A 68 17.28 23.75 -9.22
C PRO A 68 16.44 22.48 -9.00
N LEU A 69 15.67 22.07 -10.01
CA LEU A 69 14.80 20.90 -10.03
C LEU A 69 15.09 20.02 -11.23
N PRO A 70 14.92 18.70 -11.16
CA PRO A 70 14.78 17.85 -12.34
C PRO A 70 13.43 18.10 -13.00
N THR A 71 13.30 17.72 -14.26
CA THR A 71 12.10 17.95 -15.08
C THR A 71 10.85 17.28 -14.51
N TYR A 72 10.97 16.10 -13.91
CA TYR A 72 9.82 15.33 -13.40
C TYR A 72 9.09 16.02 -12.23
N LEU A 73 9.77 16.93 -11.51
CA LEU A 73 9.17 17.70 -10.41
C LEU A 73 8.48 19.00 -10.87
N VAL A 74 8.60 19.39 -12.14
CA VAL A 74 7.94 20.60 -12.64
C VAL A 74 6.43 20.40 -12.70
N ALA A 75 5.71 21.41 -12.19
CA ALA A 75 4.25 21.34 -12.06
C ALA A 75 3.56 22.56 -12.69
N ALA A 76 2.41 22.29 -13.35
CA ALA A 76 1.49 23.31 -13.81
C ALA A 76 0.04 22.80 -13.64
N MET A 77 -0.79 23.55 -12.91
CA MET A 77 -2.20 23.25 -12.68
C MET A 77 -3.04 24.49 -12.99
N VAL A 78 -4.15 24.28 -13.70
CA VAL A 78 -5.06 25.37 -14.11
C VAL A 78 -6.50 24.93 -13.95
N GLY A 79 -7.34 25.78 -13.38
CA GLY A 79 -8.78 25.51 -13.25
C GLY A 79 -9.49 26.48 -12.31
N PRO A 80 -10.82 26.43 -12.26
CA PRO A 80 -11.63 27.22 -11.32
C PRO A 80 -11.65 26.53 -9.94
N PHE A 81 -10.49 26.38 -9.29
CA PHE A 81 -10.33 25.66 -8.04
C PHE A 81 -10.99 26.34 -6.85
N ALA A 82 -11.40 25.52 -5.87
CA ALA A 82 -11.61 25.96 -4.49
C ALA A 82 -10.25 25.95 -3.79
N VAL A 83 -9.96 26.99 -3.01
CA VAL A 83 -8.70 27.17 -2.30
C VAL A 83 -8.97 27.47 -0.82
N ALA A 84 -8.30 26.71 0.05
CA ALA A 84 -8.19 27.02 1.47
C ALA A 84 -6.75 27.48 1.76
N GLU A 85 -6.59 28.63 2.37
CA GLU A 85 -5.30 29.28 2.60
C GLU A 85 -4.96 29.34 4.07
N GLY A 86 -3.69 29.20 4.41
CA GLY A 86 -3.18 29.30 5.76
C GLY A 86 -1.67 29.49 5.80
N LEU A 87 -1.14 29.47 7.01
CA LEU A 87 0.29 29.59 7.28
C LEU A 87 0.71 28.45 8.22
N VAL A 88 1.82 27.78 7.88
CA VAL A 88 2.54 26.96 8.86
C VAL A 88 3.32 27.92 9.77
N PRO A 89 3.11 27.89 11.09
CA PRO A 89 3.82 28.78 12.02
C PRO A 89 5.34 28.64 11.92
N PRO A 90 6.12 29.64 12.35
CA PRO A 90 7.57 29.49 12.50
C PRO A 90 7.95 28.30 13.37
N THR A 91 9.07 27.67 13.04
CA THR A 91 9.64 26.54 13.78
C THR A 91 11.08 26.86 14.18
N PRO A 92 11.72 26.09 15.04
CA PRO A 92 13.16 26.26 15.34
C PRO A 92 14.05 26.20 14.09
N GLN A 93 13.61 25.51 13.03
CA GLN A 93 14.34 25.38 11.76
C GLN A 93 13.99 26.49 10.76
N ARG A 94 12.84 27.15 10.91
CA ARG A 94 12.33 28.13 9.95
C ARG A 94 11.74 29.35 10.68
N ALA A 95 12.45 30.49 10.63
CA ALA A 95 12.04 31.71 11.34
C ALA A 95 10.80 32.41 10.75
N LYS A 96 10.48 32.19 9.48
CA LYS A 96 9.34 32.81 8.79
C LYS A 96 8.17 31.82 8.69
N PRO A 97 6.91 32.28 8.76
CA PRO A 97 5.77 31.42 8.42
C PRO A 97 5.87 30.94 6.97
N LEU A 98 5.41 29.69 6.71
CA LEU A 98 5.33 29.13 5.36
C LEU A 98 3.90 29.26 4.83
N PRO A 99 3.68 29.90 3.67
CA PRO A 99 2.39 29.89 3.00
C PRO A 99 1.97 28.45 2.66
N LEU A 100 0.76 28.06 3.04
CA LEU A 100 0.16 26.77 2.78
C LEU A 100 -1.21 26.95 2.14
N ARG A 101 -1.47 26.24 1.04
CA ARG A 101 -2.79 26.19 0.42
C ARG A 101 -3.20 24.75 0.18
N ILE A 102 -4.48 24.45 0.40
CA ILE A 102 -5.12 23.22 -0.06
C ILE A 102 -6.03 23.59 -1.22
N VAL A 103 -5.83 22.96 -2.36
CA VAL A 103 -6.47 23.32 -3.62
C VAL A 103 -7.21 22.11 -4.19
N SER A 104 -8.47 22.27 -4.56
CA SER A 104 -9.28 21.16 -5.06
C SER A 104 -10.28 21.63 -6.11
N PRO A 105 -10.70 20.78 -7.06
CA PRO A 105 -11.84 21.09 -7.91
C PRO A 105 -13.11 21.41 -7.10
N GLN A 106 -13.96 22.29 -7.65
CA GLN A 106 -15.29 22.50 -7.10
C GLN A 106 -16.12 21.19 -7.17
N PRO A 107 -17.00 20.86 -6.21
CA PRO A 107 -17.43 21.68 -5.05
C PRO A 107 -16.75 21.32 -3.71
N ASN A 108 -15.50 20.84 -3.71
CA ASN A 108 -14.84 20.26 -2.54
C ASN A 108 -14.45 21.28 -1.43
N GLY A 109 -14.56 22.59 -1.68
CA GLY A 109 -14.03 23.65 -0.83
C GLY A 109 -14.38 23.55 0.66
N ALA A 110 -15.60 23.10 1.00
CA ALA A 110 -16.04 22.94 2.39
C ALA A 110 -15.31 21.83 3.18
N LYS A 111 -14.57 20.94 2.51
CA LYS A 111 -13.88 19.78 3.09
C LYS A 111 -12.36 19.90 3.05
N LEU A 112 -11.80 21.11 2.90
CA LEU A 112 -10.35 21.33 2.80
C LEU A 112 -9.73 21.74 4.14
N ALA A 113 -10.53 22.16 5.11
CA ALA A 113 -10.04 22.69 6.38
C ALA A 113 -9.25 21.67 7.19
N PHE A 114 -9.66 20.39 7.18
CA PHE A 114 -8.93 19.33 7.87
C PHE A 114 -7.50 19.19 7.34
N ALA A 115 -7.33 19.04 6.03
CA ALA A 115 -6.02 18.92 5.42
C ALA A 115 -5.15 20.17 5.68
N LEU A 116 -5.73 21.39 5.62
CA LEU A 116 -5.03 22.63 5.89
C LEU A 116 -4.46 22.68 7.32
N GLU A 117 -5.24 22.28 8.31
CA GLU A 117 -4.78 22.33 9.72
C GLU A 117 -3.77 21.20 10.01
N GLU A 118 -4.04 20.00 9.56
CA GLU A 118 -3.25 18.83 9.92
C GLU A 118 -1.89 18.75 9.19
N SER A 119 -1.79 19.28 7.98
CA SER A 119 -0.50 19.35 7.25
C SER A 119 0.51 20.25 7.94
N LYS A 120 0.08 21.24 8.71
CA LYS A 120 0.98 22.13 9.47
C LYS A 120 1.85 21.36 10.46
N GLU A 121 1.25 20.41 11.18
CA GLU A 121 1.98 19.58 12.15
C GLU A 121 2.91 18.60 11.47
N ILE A 122 2.51 18.01 10.32
CA ILE A 122 3.37 17.10 9.55
C ILE A 122 4.61 17.83 9.04
N VAL A 123 4.47 19.06 8.49
CA VAL A 123 5.63 19.90 8.11
C VAL A 123 6.56 20.15 9.29
N ARG A 124 6.00 20.52 10.46
CA ARG A 124 6.79 20.75 11.67
C ARG A 124 7.59 19.52 12.12
N LEU A 125 6.96 18.35 12.06
CA LEU A 125 7.62 17.08 12.44
C LEU A 125 8.76 16.73 11.47
N LEU A 126 8.57 16.93 10.18
CA LEU A 126 9.60 16.70 9.17
C LEU A 126 10.76 17.68 9.31
N GLU A 127 10.51 18.99 9.48
CA GLU A 127 11.54 19.99 9.77
C GLU A 127 12.37 19.59 11.00
N ALA A 128 11.72 19.12 12.06
CA ALA A 128 12.40 18.65 13.28
C ALA A 128 13.24 17.38 13.03
N TYR A 129 12.73 16.43 12.23
CA TYR A 129 13.46 15.20 11.89
C TYR A 129 14.71 15.50 11.08
N PHE A 130 14.61 16.26 9.98
CA PHE A 130 15.74 16.62 9.13
C PHE A 130 16.64 17.68 9.78
N ASN A 131 16.17 18.39 10.81
CA ASN A 131 16.79 19.58 11.39
C ASN A 131 17.10 20.66 10.34
N GLU A 132 16.16 20.84 9.42
CA GLU A 132 16.26 21.75 8.27
C GLU A 132 14.89 22.33 7.94
N SER A 133 14.84 23.62 7.56
CA SER A 133 13.60 24.28 7.13
C SER A 133 13.01 23.61 5.89
N PHE A 134 11.69 23.73 5.73
CA PHE A 134 11.03 23.38 4.46
C PHE A 134 11.74 24.06 3.29
N PRO A 135 12.16 23.33 2.24
CA PRO A 135 13.10 23.85 1.24
C PRO A 135 12.54 24.94 0.33
N TYR A 136 11.22 25.00 0.15
CA TYR A 136 10.57 25.84 -0.86
C TYR A 136 9.83 27.02 -0.21
N PRO A 137 9.60 28.12 -0.97
CA PRO A 137 9.02 29.36 -0.41
C PRO A 137 7.53 29.28 -0.13
N LYS A 138 6.84 28.24 -0.58
CA LYS A 138 5.42 27.95 -0.34
C LYS A 138 5.17 26.45 -0.45
N LEU A 139 4.02 26.02 0.05
CA LEU A 139 3.49 24.67 -0.13
C LEU A 139 2.04 24.75 -0.62
N ASP A 140 1.78 24.23 -1.80
CA ASP A 140 0.44 23.96 -2.30
C ASP A 140 0.22 22.45 -2.33
N GLN A 141 -0.88 21.98 -1.75
CA GLN A 141 -1.31 20.60 -1.84
C GLN A 141 -2.59 20.56 -2.68
N ILE A 142 -2.49 20.00 -3.88
CA ILE A 142 -3.52 20.08 -4.92
C ILE A 142 -4.18 18.72 -5.08
N THR A 143 -5.51 18.67 -5.29
CA THR A 143 -6.17 17.41 -5.60
C THR A 143 -6.54 17.29 -7.07
N ALA A 144 -6.39 16.06 -7.59
CA ALA A 144 -6.83 15.66 -8.92
C ALA A 144 -7.58 14.32 -8.87
N PRO A 145 -8.86 14.28 -9.23
CA PRO A 145 -9.66 13.04 -9.16
C PRO A 145 -9.17 11.92 -10.06
N ILE A 146 -8.32 12.25 -11.05
CA ILE A 146 -7.72 11.29 -11.99
C ILE A 146 -6.42 10.69 -11.48
N MET A 147 -5.81 11.28 -10.44
CA MET A 147 -4.57 10.81 -9.86
C MET A 147 -4.77 9.46 -9.16
N PRO A 148 -3.95 8.42 -9.42
CA PRO A 148 -4.11 7.12 -8.76
C PRO A 148 -3.58 7.10 -7.32
N GLY A 149 -2.70 8.03 -6.94
CA GLY A 149 -2.05 8.18 -5.66
C GLY A 149 -1.74 9.63 -5.37
N ALA A 150 -0.47 9.95 -5.20
CA ALA A 150 0.02 11.31 -5.03
C ALA A 150 1.35 11.51 -5.79
N MET A 151 1.89 12.74 -5.77
CA MET A 151 3.11 13.15 -6.45
C MET A 151 3.73 14.34 -5.74
N GLU A 152 5.00 14.27 -5.48
CA GLU A 152 5.81 15.18 -4.68
C GLU A 152 6.27 16.45 -5.40
N ASN A 153 5.62 16.93 -6.43
CA ASN A 153 6.09 18.14 -7.16
C ASN A 153 6.56 19.22 -6.21
N ALA A 154 7.80 19.67 -6.35
CA ALA A 154 8.48 20.58 -5.43
C ALA A 154 7.65 21.82 -5.06
N GLY A 155 7.22 21.93 -3.80
CA GLY A 155 6.35 22.99 -3.31
C GLY A 155 4.91 23.01 -3.88
N ALA A 156 4.48 21.96 -4.63
CA ALA A 156 3.18 21.91 -5.31
C ALA A 156 2.68 20.45 -5.45
N ASP A 157 2.58 19.74 -4.33
CA ASP A 157 2.23 18.32 -4.28
C ASP A 157 0.85 18.04 -4.86
N LEU A 158 0.71 16.93 -5.60
CA LEU A 158 -0.54 16.50 -6.23
C LEU A 158 -1.08 15.22 -5.59
N TYR A 159 -2.38 15.17 -5.28
CA TYR A 159 -3.01 14.06 -4.55
C TYR A 159 -4.31 13.59 -5.21
N ASN A 160 -4.67 12.33 -5.00
CA ASN A 160 -6.05 11.91 -5.22
C ASN A 160 -7.00 12.61 -4.23
N ASP A 161 -8.21 12.96 -4.67
CA ASP A 161 -9.21 13.65 -3.83
C ASP A 161 -9.46 12.94 -2.49
N ALA A 162 -9.52 11.60 -2.48
CA ALA A 162 -9.80 10.82 -1.28
C ALA A 162 -8.75 11.00 -0.16
N LEU A 163 -7.57 11.52 -0.49
CA LEU A 163 -6.48 11.74 0.46
C LEU A 163 -6.59 13.07 1.20
N LEU A 164 -7.11 14.14 0.57
CA LEU A 164 -7.19 15.48 1.19
C LEU A 164 -8.61 15.97 1.42
N VAL A 165 -9.60 15.53 0.62
CA VAL A 165 -10.98 16.01 0.71
C VAL A 165 -11.71 15.26 1.82
N MET A 166 -11.59 15.76 3.05
CA MET A 166 -12.20 15.15 4.24
C MET A 166 -12.47 16.18 5.34
N ASP A 167 -13.22 15.76 6.33
CA ASP A 167 -13.49 16.52 7.56
C ASP A 167 -13.19 15.69 8.81
N GLU A 168 -13.47 16.21 10.00
CA GLU A 168 -13.25 15.52 11.27
C GLU A 168 -14.05 14.20 11.43
N LYS A 169 -15.11 14.02 10.63
CA LYS A 169 -15.92 12.80 10.62
C LYS A 169 -15.32 11.71 9.70
N ALA A 170 -14.21 11.99 9.03
CA ALA A 170 -13.52 11.00 8.18
C ALA A 170 -13.21 9.72 8.97
N THR A 171 -13.33 8.59 8.30
CA THR A 171 -13.08 7.27 8.89
C THR A 171 -11.63 7.12 9.36
N THR A 172 -11.40 6.21 10.30
CA THR A 172 -10.04 5.87 10.76
C THR A 172 -9.13 5.51 9.58
N SER A 173 -9.63 4.76 8.60
CA SER A 173 -8.86 4.39 7.40
C SER A 173 -8.46 5.60 6.57
N GLN A 174 -9.37 6.56 6.36
CA GLN A 174 -9.05 7.81 5.64
C GLN A 174 -7.99 8.62 6.38
N LYS A 175 -8.13 8.78 7.71
CA LYS A 175 -7.13 9.50 8.54
C LYS A 175 -5.77 8.81 8.53
N ARG A 176 -5.73 7.45 8.55
CA ARG A 176 -4.47 6.68 8.38
C ARG A 176 -3.84 6.94 7.02
N SER A 177 -4.64 6.89 5.94
CA SER A 177 -4.15 7.16 4.58
C SER A 177 -3.65 8.59 4.44
N PHE A 178 -4.39 9.59 4.96
CA PHE A 178 -3.94 10.98 5.00
C PHE A 178 -2.58 11.10 5.71
N GLY A 179 -2.48 10.61 6.95
CA GLY A 179 -1.25 10.75 7.74
C GLY A 179 -0.04 10.08 7.09
N MET A 180 -0.24 8.89 6.49
CA MET A 180 0.84 8.18 5.80
C MET A 180 1.23 8.87 4.50
N VAL A 181 0.27 9.16 3.60
CA VAL A 181 0.59 9.66 2.25
C VAL A 181 1.06 11.12 2.30
N VAL A 182 0.39 11.99 3.07
CA VAL A 182 0.86 13.39 3.20
C VAL A 182 2.26 13.45 3.81
N SER A 183 2.57 12.58 4.79
CA SER A 183 3.93 12.53 5.34
C SER A 183 4.95 11.96 4.36
N HIS A 184 4.55 11.07 3.45
CA HIS A 184 5.35 10.52 2.37
C HIS A 184 5.73 11.62 1.36
N GLU A 185 4.73 12.28 0.76
CA GLU A 185 4.97 13.34 -0.25
C GLU A 185 5.75 14.52 0.34
N LEU A 186 5.42 14.91 1.57
CA LEU A 186 6.16 15.99 2.23
C LEU A 186 7.60 15.59 2.61
N ALA A 187 7.87 14.31 2.89
CA ALA A 187 9.25 13.85 3.12
C ALA A 187 10.11 13.95 1.86
N HIS A 188 9.52 13.73 0.70
CA HIS A 188 10.19 13.90 -0.58
C HIS A 188 10.71 15.31 -0.80
N GLN A 189 10.08 16.35 -0.24
CA GLN A 189 10.53 17.73 -0.41
C GLN A 189 12.00 17.92 0.02
N TRP A 190 12.47 17.10 0.98
CA TRP A 190 13.88 16.96 1.34
C TRP A 190 14.55 15.81 0.60
N PHE A 191 13.98 14.59 0.73
CA PHE A 191 14.58 13.34 0.26
C PHE A 191 13.98 12.89 -1.05
N GLY A 192 14.50 13.39 -2.15
CA GLY A 192 14.00 13.26 -3.52
C GLY A 192 14.11 14.57 -4.29
N ASP A 193 13.64 15.67 -3.69
CA ASP A 193 13.59 16.97 -4.32
C ASP A 193 14.86 17.81 -4.01
N LEU A 194 15.13 18.03 -2.71
CA LEU A 194 16.33 18.77 -2.32
C LEU A 194 17.59 17.97 -2.67
N VAL A 195 17.62 16.68 -2.37
CA VAL A 195 18.62 15.70 -2.81
C VAL A 195 17.95 14.69 -3.72
N THR A 196 18.31 14.67 -5.00
CA THR A 196 17.68 13.86 -6.05
C THR A 196 18.58 12.70 -6.44
N PRO A 197 18.08 11.49 -6.81
CA PRO A 197 18.93 10.42 -7.28
C PRO A 197 19.68 10.82 -8.56
N ALA A 198 20.91 10.31 -8.71
CA ALA A 198 21.72 10.61 -9.90
C ALA A 198 21.16 9.94 -11.17
N TRP A 199 20.48 8.79 -11.01
CA TRP A 199 19.85 8.04 -12.08
C TRP A 199 18.67 7.20 -11.54
N TRP A 200 17.82 6.74 -12.42
CA TRP A 200 16.61 5.98 -12.12
C TRP A 200 16.84 4.63 -11.41
N ASP A 201 18.05 4.05 -11.49
CA ASP A 201 18.37 2.82 -10.75
C ASP A 201 18.40 3.04 -9.22
N ASP A 202 18.54 4.27 -8.77
CA ASP A 202 18.48 4.69 -7.37
C ASP A 202 17.15 5.36 -6.99
N ILE A 203 16.11 5.37 -7.85
CA ILE A 203 14.77 5.93 -7.51
C ILE A 203 14.16 5.24 -6.29
N TRP A 204 14.51 3.96 -6.08
CA TRP A 204 14.07 3.22 -4.90
C TRP A 204 14.45 3.94 -3.59
N LEU A 205 15.55 4.65 -3.56
CA LEU A 205 16.03 5.33 -2.36
C LEU A 205 15.08 6.46 -1.96
N ASN A 206 14.59 7.25 -2.93
CA ASN A 206 13.56 8.25 -2.69
C ASN A 206 12.30 7.59 -2.14
N GLU A 207 11.75 6.66 -2.88
CA GLU A 207 10.46 6.04 -2.60
C GLU A 207 10.47 5.21 -1.32
N SER A 208 11.51 4.41 -1.12
CA SER A 208 11.63 3.58 0.09
C SER A 208 11.82 4.40 1.34
N PHE A 209 12.61 5.47 1.25
CA PHE A 209 12.84 6.37 2.39
C PHE A 209 11.57 7.18 2.71
N ALA A 210 10.92 7.77 1.69
CA ALA A 210 9.68 8.51 1.89
C ALA A 210 8.56 7.60 2.40
N ASN A 211 8.46 6.36 1.92
CA ASN A 211 7.51 5.38 2.43
C ASN A 211 7.74 5.08 3.92
N TRP A 212 8.97 4.85 4.31
CA TRP A 212 9.34 4.67 5.72
C TRP A 212 9.02 5.91 6.56
N MET A 213 9.34 7.13 6.06
CA MET A 213 9.01 8.40 6.71
C MET A 213 7.50 8.62 6.81
N GLY A 214 6.75 8.28 5.77
CA GLY A 214 5.29 8.37 5.76
C GLY A 214 4.66 7.64 6.94
N PHE A 215 5.06 6.38 7.17
CA PHE A 215 4.61 5.60 8.32
C PHE A 215 5.14 6.14 9.64
N ARG A 216 6.37 6.62 9.69
CA ARG A 216 6.98 7.16 10.91
C ARG A 216 6.33 8.47 11.32
N ILE A 217 6.35 9.46 10.46
CA ILE A 217 5.82 10.80 10.75
C ILE A 217 4.30 10.80 10.88
N GLY A 218 3.60 10.03 10.04
CA GLY A 218 2.16 9.84 10.19
C GLY A 218 1.78 9.24 11.55
N ASN A 219 2.60 8.35 12.10
CA ASN A 219 2.41 7.81 13.44
C ASN A 219 2.78 8.81 14.55
N GLU A 220 3.81 9.65 14.35
CA GLU A 220 4.18 10.71 15.29
C GLU A 220 3.11 11.83 15.31
N TRP A 221 2.51 12.13 14.16
CA TRP A 221 1.40 13.08 14.02
C TRP A 221 0.17 12.67 14.85
N ARG A 222 -0.28 11.42 14.74
CA ARG A 222 -1.42 10.89 15.52
C ARG A 222 -1.15 9.45 15.99
N PRO A 223 -0.44 9.25 17.11
CA PRO A 223 -0.05 7.91 17.58
C PRO A 223 -1.21 6.94 17.80
N ALA A 224 -2.39 7.46 18.20
CA ALA A 224 -3.60 6.64 18.40
C ALA A 224 -4.09 5.97 17.11
N LEU A 225 -3.74 6.50 15.94
CA LEU A 225 -4.08 5.88 14.65
C LEU A 225 -3.25 4.63 14.34
N ASN A 226 -2.15 4.38 15.05
CA ASN A 226 -1.27 3.22 14.84
C ASN A 226 -0.83 3.03 13.37
N ILE A 227 -0.50 4.14 12.70
CA ILE A 227 -0.11 4.16 11.28
C ILE A 227 1.13 3.30 11.05
N ARG A 228 2.06 3.30 11.99
CA ARG A 228 3.31 2.51 11.92
C ARG A 228 3.09 1.01 11.75
N ALA A 229 2.00 0.45 12.28
CA ALA A 229 1.69 -0.97 12.11
C ALA A 229 1.41 -1.34 10.64
N GLY A 230 0.94 -0.38 9.83
CA GLY A 230 0.77 -0.55 8.39
C GLY A 230 2.08 -0.80 7.64
N ALA A 231 3.20 -0.22 8.08
CA ALA A 231 4.52 -0.46 7.48
C ALA A 231 4.95 -1.94 7.57
N VAL A 232 4.63 -2.58 8.70
CA VAL A 232 4.94 -4.00 8.90
C VAL A 232 4.15 -4.86 7.94
N GLN A 233 2.85 -4.59 7.79
CA GLN A 233 1.99 -5.30 6.84
C GLN A 233 2.46 -5.09 5.40
N GLU A 234 2.76 -3.86 4.99
CA GLU A 234 3.21 -3.56 3.63
C GLU A 234 4.51 -4.30 3.27
N GLY A 235 5.46 -4.37 4.20
CA GLY A 235 6.69 -5.14 4.01
C GLY A 235 6.43 -6.63 3.83
N PHE A 236 5.51 -7.23 4.60
CA PHE A 236 5.12 -8.64 4.43
C PHE A 236 4.30 -8.86 3.15
N ASP A 237 3.51 -7.88 2.72
CA ASP A 237 2.82 -7.92 1.43
C ASP A 237 3.82 -7.90 0.28
N ALA A 238 4.89 -7.09 0.36
CA ALA A 238 5.99 -7.10 -0.61
C ALA A 238 6.71 -8.45 -0.67
N MET A 239 6.88 -9.14 0.47
CA MET A 239 7.45 -10.50 0.49
C MET A 239 6.64 -11.51 -0.33
N ARG A 240 5.35 -11.28 -0.57
CA ARG A 240 4.54 -12.17 -1.43
C ARG A 240 4.97 -12.08 -2.89
N THR A 241 5.43 -10.91 -3.33
CA THR A 241 5.99 -10.69 -4.68
C THR A 241 7.45 -11.09 -4.74
N ASP A 242 8.26 -10.69 -3.75
CA ASP A 242 9.70 -10.97 -3.71
C ASP A 242 10.04 -12.47 -3.50
N ALA A 243 9.09 -13.25 -2.96
CA ALA A 243 9.21 -14.70 -2.84
C ALA A 243 9.13 -15.44 -4.18
N LEU A 244 8.71 -14.79 -5.25
CA LEU A 244 8.67 -15.38 -6.59
C LEU A 244 10.11 -15.52 -7.15
N VAL A 245 10.30 -16.49 -8.04
CA VAL A 245 11.53 -16.62 -8.80
C VAL A 245 11.58 -15.55 -9.89
N ALA A 246 10.43 -15.28 -10.51
CA ALA A 246 10.24 -14.14 -11.42
C ALA A 246 10.23 -12.83 -10.62
N GLY A 247 11.39 -12.21 -10.47
CA GLY A 247 11.54 -11.01 -9.63
C GLY A 247 12.65 -10.08 -10.10
N ARG A 248 12.86 -9.02 -9.34
CA ARG A 248 13.96 -8.08 -9.52
C ARG A 248 14.54 -7.68 -8.15
N PRO A 249 15.80 -7.23 -8.09
CA PRO A 249 16.32 -6.56 -6.90
C PRO A 249 15.62 -5.20 -6.69
N ILE A 250 15.78 -4.58 -5.52
CA ILE A 250 15.32 -3.20 -5.28
C ILE A 250 16.04 -2.27 -6.26
N ARG A 251 17.37 -2.28 -6.23
CA ARG A 251 18.24 -1.55 -7.15
C ARG A 251 18.50 -2.41 -8.38
N GLN A 252 17.94 -2.02 -9.51
CA GLN A 252 18.17 -2.71 -10.78
C GLN A 252 18.79 -1.74 -11.80
N PRO A 253 19.70 -2.18 -12.68
CA PRO A 253 20.18 -1.34 -13.76
C PRO A 253 19.03 -0.92 -14.67
N ILE A 254 18.85 0.38 -14.86
CA ILE A 254 17.85 0.97 -15.76
C ILE A 254 18.55 1.39 -17.06
N LYS A 255 18.21 0.74 -18.16
CA LYS A 255 18.81 0.96 -19.49
C LYS A 255 17.78 1.35 -20.55
N THR A 256 16.50 1.19 -20.26
CA THR A 256 15.40 1.49 -21.16
C THR A 256 14.27 2.19 -20.40
N ASN A 257 13.49 3.01 -21.12
CA ASN A 257 12.36 3.74 -20.52
C ASN A 257 11.34 2.79 -19.87
N SER A 258 11.04 1.64 -20.46
CA SER A 258 10.10 0.67 -19.89
C SER A 258 10.53 0.13 -18.52
N GLN A 259 11.83 0.05 -18.24
CA GLN A 259 12.34 -0.39 -16.95
C GLN A 259 12.13 0.65 -15.85
N ILE A 260 12.01 1.95 -16.19
CA ILE A 260 11.74 3.01 -15.22
C ILE A 260 10.35 2.79 -14.61
N ASP A 261 9.32 2.62 -15.45
CA ASP A 261 7.94 2.42 -14.98
C ASP A 261 7.79 1.13 -14.15
N GLU A 262 8.54 0.07 -14.51
CA GLU A 262 8.55 -1.19 -13.76
C GLU A 262 9.24 -1.08 -12.40
N ALA A 263 9.99 0.01 -12.13
CA ALA A 263 10.61 0.26 -10.84
C ALA A 263 9.60 0.74 -9.76
N PHE A 264 8.43 1.23 -10.13
CA PHE A 264 7.39 1.72 -9.20
C PHE A 264 6.43 0.58 -8.79
N ASP A 265 6.91 -0.36 -8.00
CA ASP A 265 6.15 -1.51 -7.52
C ASP A 265 6.37 -1.80 -6.02
N SER A 266 5.74 -2.85 -5.50
CA SER A 266 5.86 -3.25 -4.09
C SER A 266 7.30 -3.59 -3.64
N ILE A 267 8.23 -3.82 -4.57
CA ILE A 267 9.64 -4.06 -4.24
C ILE A 267 10.31 -2.73 -3.85
N THR A 268 10.05 -1.67 -4.59
CA THR A 268 10.57 -0.34 -4.27
C THR A 268 9.94 0.21 -2.99
N TYR A 269 8.62 0.24 -2.90
CA TYR A 269 7.92 0.81 -1.74
C TYR A 269 7.99 -0.10 -0.51
N GLY A 270 7.43 -1.30 -0.60
CA GLY A 270 7.23 -2.18 0.53
C GLY A 270 8.51 -2.90 1.00
N LYS A 271 9.26 -3.57 0.10
CA LYS A 271 10.56 -4.19 0.46
C LYS A 271 11.55 -3.12 0.87
N GLY A 272 11.72 -2.07 0.04
CA GLY A 272 12.69 -1.02 0.31
C GLY A 272 12.42 -0.28 1.61
N GLY A 273 11.19 0.17 1.85
CA GLY A 273 10.80 0.84 3.10
C GLY A 273 10.98 -0.05 4.33
N HIS A 274 10.70 -1.36 4.21
CA HIS A 274 10.92 -2.31 5.31
C HIS A 274 12.42 -2.59 5.57
N VAL A 275 13.25 -2.59 4.53
CA VAL A 275 14.72 -2.68 4.65
C VAL A 275 15.26 -1.43 5.35
N VAL A 276 14.78 -0.24 5.00
CA VAL A 276 15.11 1.01 5.72
C VAL A 276 14.70 0.90 7.20
N ALA A 277 13.48 0.43 7.50
CA ALA A 277 13.01 0.20 8.86
C ALA A 277 13.87 -0.80 9.64
N MET A 278 14.29 -1.89 8.99
CA MET A 278 15.13 -2.93 9.57
C MET A 278 16.52 -2.37 9.97
N ILE A 279 17.14 -1.59 9.09
CA ILE A 279 18.44 -0.97 9.34
C ILE A 279 18.33 0.11 10.42
N ALA A 280 17.32 0.97 10.36
CA ALA A 280 17.05 1.97 11.40
C ALA A 280 16.84 1.31 12.77
N GLY A 281 16.10 0.21 12.83
CA GLY A 281 15.91 -0.58 14.06
C GLY A 281 17.17 -1.25 14.57
N TYR A 282 18.11 -1.62 13.71
CA TYR A 282 19.41 -2.19 14.08
C TYR A 282 20.39 -1.13 14.59
N MET A 283 20.51 -0.01 13.87
CA MET A 283 21.39 1.12 14.24
C MET A 283 20.92 1.85 15.50
N GLY A 284 19.60 1.89 15.73
CA GLY A 284 18.94 2.77 16.69
C GLY A 284 18.58 4.14 16.04
N ASP A 285 17.44 4.69 16.46
CA ASP A 285 16.83 5.88 15.86
C ASP A 285 17.75 7.09 15.77
N ASP A 286 18.54 7.37 16.83
CA ASP A 286 19.41 8.56 16.88
C ASP A 286 20.56 8.47 15.86
N LYS A 287 21.23 7.31 15.78
CA LYS A 287 22.32 7.11 14.83
C LYS A 287 21.83 7.10 13.38
N PHE A 288 20.66 6.49 13.13
CA PHE A 288 20.07 6.48 11.80
C PHE A 288 19.72 7.90 11.36
N ARG A 289 19.05 8.68 12.24
CA ARG A 289 18.71 10.09 11.97
C ARG A 289 19.96 10.96 11.75
N ASP A 290 21.04 10.74 12.50
CA ASP A 290 22.31 11.45 12.29
C ASP A 290 22.90 11.14 10.91
N GLY A 291 22.88 9.87 10.48
CA GLY A 291 23.29 9.47 9.14
C GLY A 291 22.48 10.14 8.04
N VAL A 292 21.14 10.20 8.18
CA VAL A 292 20.25 10.90 7.26
C VAL A 292 20.60 12.38 7.16
N ARG A 293 20.79 13.07 8.30
CA ARG A 293 21.16 14.49 8.33
C ARG A 293 22.51 14.77 7.67
N ARG A 294 23.50 13.90 7.87
CA ARG A 294 24.80 13.98 7.20
C ARG A 294 24.68 13.85 5.68
N TYR A 295 23.94 12.85 5.23
CA TYR A 295 23.67 12.65 3.82
C TYR A 295 22.98 13.88 3.18
N MET A 296 21.94 14.40 3.82
CA MET A 296 21.23 15.60 3.35
C MET A 296 22.14 16.81 3.29
N ALA A 297 22.94 17.06 4.32
CA ALA A 297 23.86 18.20 4.37
C ALA A 297 24.96 18.15 3.29
N ALA A 298 25.45 16.93 2.97
CA ALA A 298 26.50 16.73 1.97
C ALA A 298 26.02 16.93 0.53
N HIS A 299 24.73 16.69 0.24
CA HIS A 299 24.22 16.63 -1.14
C HIS A 299 23.11 17.63 -1.46
N ARG A 300 22.90 18.65 -0.60
CA ARG A 300 21.84 19.66 -0.79
C ARG A 300 21.87 20.29 -2.19
N TYR A 301 20.69 20.41 -2.79
CA TYR A 301 20.45 20.96 -4.15
C TYR A 301 21.14 20.17 -5.27
N GLY A 302 21.74 19.03 -4.96
CA GLY A 302 22.46 18.18 -5.89
C GLY A 302 21.82 16.83 -6.08
N ASN A 303 22.63 15.91 -6.62
CA ASN A 303 22.29 14.53 -6.84
C ASN A 303 23.16 13.64 -5.96
N ALA A 304 22.63 12.46 -5.60
CA ALA A 304 23.36 11.45 -4.84
C ALA A 304 22.94 10.04 -5.28
N THR A 305 23.71 9.05 -4.81
CA THR A 305 23.51 7.63 -5.08
C THR A 305 23.21 6.87 -3.77
N SER A 306 22.69 5.66 -3.88
CA SER A 306 22.53 4.77 -2.72
C SER A 306 23.87 4.43 -2.05
N THR A 307 24.97 4.41 -2.79
CA THR A 307 26.31 4.18 -2.21
C THR A 307 26.70 5.27 -1.20
N GLU A 308 26.40 6.54 -1.52
CA GLU A 308 26.65 7.69 -0.63
C GLU A 308 25.74 7.65 0.60
N PHE A 309 24.48 7.24 0.41
CA PHE A 309 23.56 7.02 1.53
C PHE A 309 24.08 5.93 2.47
N PHE A 310 24.50 4.77 1.95
CA PHE A 310 25.06 3.68 2.76
C PHE A 310 26.34 4.08 3.48
N ALA A 311 27.20 4.88 2.86
CA ALA A 311 28.42 5.40 3.49
C ALA A 311 28.08 6.29 4.69
N ALA A 312 27.09 7.20 4.55
CA ALA A 312 26.63 8.05 5.64
C ALA A 312 26.05 7.22 6.82
N MET A 313 25.32 6.14 6.53
CA MET A 313 24.82 5.22 7.57
C MET A 313 25.95 4.48 8.29
N ALA A 314 26.95 4.00 7.56
CA ALA A 314 28.11 3.32 8.12
C ALA A 314 28.92 4.26 9.04
N GLU A 315 29.14 5.50 8.62
CA GLU A 315 29.82 6.51 9.40
C GLU A 315 29.06 6.82 10.70
N ALA A 316 27.76 7.09 10.61
CA ALA A 316 26.93 7.42 11.77
C ALA A 316 26.80 6.25 12.77
N SER A 317 26.75 5.01 12.28
CA SER A 317 26.66 3.82 13.13
C SER A 317 28.00 3.47 13.80
N GLY A 318 29.12 3.76 13.13
CA GLY A 318 30.45 3.24 13.46
C GLY A 318 30.64 1.76 13.12
N ASP A 319 29.74 1.17 12.31
CA ASP A 319 29.79 -0.24 11.88
C ASP A 319 29.84 -0.36 10.35
N PRO A 320 31.02 -0.56 9.73
CA PRO A 320 31.16 -0.65 8.28
C PRO A 320 30.44 -1.86 7.67
N ARG A 321 30.06 -2.87 8.48
CA ARG A 321 29.35 -4.07 7.99
C ARG A 321 27.92 -3.75 7.56
N ILE A 322 27.38 -2.58 7.93
CA ILE A 322 26.07 -2.11 7.49
C ILE A 322 26.01 -1.97 5.97
N VAL A 323 27.07 -1.47 5.32
CA VAL A 323 27.11 -1.30 3.85
C VAL A 323 26.85 -2.61 3.11
N PRO A 324 27.66 -3.68 3.27
CA PRO A 324 27.40 -4.94 2.60
C PRO A 324 26.09 -5.61 3.05
N ALA A 325 25.62 -5.35 4.26
CA ALA A 325 24.33 -5.84 4.73
C ALA A 325 23.17 -5.19 3.95
N MET A 326 23.17 -3.85 3.82
CA MET A 326 22.16 -3.14 3.04
C MET A 326 22.21 -3.55 1.56
N GLN A 327 23.40 -3.59 0.95
CA GLN A 327 23.60 -4.01 -0.44
C GLN A 327 23.08 -5.42 -0.70
N SER A 328 23.22 -6.34 0.26
CA SER A 328 22.67 -7.69 0.12
C SER A 328 21.15 -7.74 -0.06
N PHE A 329 20.41 -6.74 0.44
CA PHE A 329 18.97 -6.63 0.26
C PHE A 329 18.60 -5.80 -0.98
N THR A 330 19.37 -4.75 -1.29
CA THR A 330 19.06 -3.87 -2.42
C THR A 330 19.44 -4.49 -3.77
N ASP A 331 20.55 -5.24 -3.83
CA ASP A 331 21.12 -5.74 -5.07
C ASP A 331 20.71 -7.19 -5.38
N GLN A 332 19.92 -7.82 -4.50
CA GLN A 332 19.45 -9.18 -4.66
C GLN A 332 17.92 -9.28 -4.48
N GLN A 333 17.30 -10.09 -5.31
CA GLN A 333 15.90 -10.48 -5.16
C GLN A 333 15.72 -11.64 -4.18
N GLY A 334 14.52 -11.77 -3.61
CA GLY A 334 14.14 -12.88 -2.78
C GLY A 334 14.04 -12.53 -1.29
N VAL A 335 13.37 -13.41 -0.57
CA VAL A 335 13.10 -13.29 0.86
C VAL A 335 13.98 -14.26 1.64
N PRO A 336 14.78 -13.79 2.62
CA PRO A 336 15.50 -14.69 3.51
C PRO A 336 14.53 -15.56 4.33
N LEU A 337 14.86 -16.83 4.49
CA LEU A 337 14.24 -17.75 5.45
C LEU A 337 15.26 -18.11 6.53
N LEU A 338 14.93 -17.82 7.77
CA LEU A 338 15.73 -18.21 8.95
C LEU A 338 15.12 -19.46 9.59
N THR A 339 15.83 -20.58 9.50
CA THR A 339 15.40 -21.84 10.11
C THR A 339 16.07 -22.02 11.48
N PHE A 340 15.27 -22.24 12.51
CA PHE A 340 15.70 -22.41 13.89
C PHE A 340 15.67 -23.87 14.29
N ALA A 341 16.77 -24.38 14.82
CA ALA A 341 16.88 -25.70 15.40
C ALA A 341 17.46 -25.61 16.83
N ARG A 342 17.02 -26.47 17.75
CA ARG A 342 17.58 -26.50 19.11
C ARG A 342 19.05 -26.93 19.08
N ALA A 343 19.91 -26.20 19.76
CA ALA A 343 21.32 -26.48 19.90
C ALA A 343 21.73 -26.26 21.36
N GLY A 344 21.78 -27.32 22.13
CA GLY A 344 22.05 -27.27 23.60
C GLY A 344 21.05 -26.34 24.31
N LYS A 345 21.54 -25.31 24.95
CA LYS A 345 20.73 -24.27 25.64
C LYS A 345 20.32 -23.11 24.74
N GLY A 346 20.73 -23.12 23.48
CA GLY A 346 20.48 -22.04 22.52
C GLY A 346 19.81 -22.53 21.23
N TRP A 347 20.11 -21.82 20.15
CA TRP A 347 19.54 -22.05 18.83
C TRP A 347 20.62 -22.06 17.76
N GLN A 348 20.60 -23.05 16.90
CA GLN A 348 21.26 -22.98 15.62
C GLN A 348 20.30 -22.28 14.65
N VAL A 349 20.75 -21.22 14.02
CA VAL A 349 19.99 -20.44 13.03
C VAL A 349 20.71 -20.55 11.70
N SER A 350 20.03 -21.06 10.70
CA SER A 350 20.54 -21.13 9.31
C SER A 350 19.71 -20.25 8.39
N GLN A 351 20.36 -19.61 7.40
CA GLN A 351 19.68 -18.82 6.38
C GLN A 351 19.63 -19.54 5.04
N SER A 352 18.52 -19.38 4.33
CA SER A 352 18.34 -19.78 2.94
C SER A 352 17.40 -18.79 2.24
N ARG A 353 17.25 -18.88 0.92
CA ARG A 353 16.17 -18.19 0.23
C ARG A 353 14.86 -18.96 0.43
N TYR A 354 13.80 -18.24 0.80
CA TYR A 354 12.45 -18.82 0.90
C TYR A 354 11.97 -19.27 -0.50
N ALA A 355 11.35 -20.45 -0.55
CA ALA A 355 10.72 -21.00 -1.75
C ALA A 355 9.35 -21.61 -1.40
N ARG A 356 8.38 -21.43 -2.30
CA ARG A 356 7.06 -22.07 -2.21
C ARG A 356 7.14 -23.53 -2.60
N LEU A 357 6.12 -24.30 -2.22
CA LEU A 357 5.98 -25.71 -2.62
C LEU A 357 6.03 -25.84 -4.15
N GLY A 358 6.84 -26.78 -4.64
CA GLY A 358 7.03 -27.02 -6.08
C GLY A 358 7.89 -25.96 -6.80
N THR A 359 8.53 -25.05 -6.07
CA THR A 359 9.41 -24.03 -6.63
C THR A 359 10.86 -24.25 -6.17
N THR A 360 11.81 -24.12 -7.10
CA THR A 360 13.25 -24.10 -6.80
C THR A 360 13.78 -22.68 -6.96
N ALA A 361 14.27 -22.08 -5.88
CA ALA A 361 14.87 -20.75 -5.89
C ALA A 361 16.42 -20.87 -5.92
N PRO A 362 17.12 -19.92 -6.58
CA PRO A 362 18.59 -19.85 -6.53
C PRO A 362 19.08 -19.69 -5.08
N GLU A 363 20.23 -20.29 -4.78
CA GLU A 363 20.88 -20.05 -3.48
C GLU A 363 21.27 -18.57 -3.37
N THR A 364 20.85 -17.92 -2.30
CA THR A 364 21.08 -16.51 -2.04
C THR A 364 21.35 -16.30 -0.56
N ARG A 365 22.23 -15.36 -0.22
CA ARG A 365 22.62 -15.05 1.17
C ARG A 365 22.57 -13.55 1.42
N TRP A 366 22.21 -13.18 2.65
CA TRP A 366 22.06 -11.80 3.09
C TRP A 366 22.85 -11.52 4.36
N GLY A 367 23.20 -10.27 4.57
CA GLY A 367 23.60 -9.75 5.86
C GLY A 367 22.37 -9.35 6.67
N ILE A 368 21.87 -10.22 7.55
CA ILE A 368 20.57 -10.05 8.18
C ILE A 368 20.72 -9.49 9.60
N PRO A 369 20.19 -8.28 9.90
CA PRO A 369 20.02 -7.79 11.26
C PRO A 369 18.97 -8.65 11.98
N LEU A 370 19.41 -9.71 12.63
CA LEU A 370 18.54 -10.62 13.36
C LEU A 370 18.33 -10.13 14.79
N CYS A 371 17.09 -9.83 15.15
CA CYS A 371 16.69 -9.52 16.54
C CYS A 371 15.67 -10.55 17.02
N LEU A 372 15.98 -11.24 18.11
CA LEU A 372 15.12 -12.26 18.72
C LEU A 372 14.93 -12.03 20.22
N ARG A 373 13.85 -12.59 20.76
CA ARG A 373 13.58 -12.70 22.18
C ARG A 373 12.71 -13.93 22.49
N THR A 374 12.57 -14.30 23.74
CA THR A 374 11.42 -15.10 24.17
C THR A 374 10.33 -14.19 24.76
N THR A 375 9.10 -14.68 24.84
CA THR A 375 8.03 -13.93 25.51
C THR A 375 8.42 -13.66 26.97
N GLY A 376 8.45 -12.37 27.36
CA GLY A 376 8.96 -11.92 28.67
C GLY A 376 10.48 -11.84 28.80
N GLY A 377 11.25 -12.19 27.75
CA GLY A 377 12.71 -12.06 27.73
C GLY A 377 13.19 -10.75 27.08
N THR A 378 14.48 -10.46 27.26
CA THR A 378 15.13 -9.29 26.66
C THR A 378 15.41 -9.50 25.17
N ARG A 379 15.37 -8.41 24.39
CA ARG A 379 15.77 -8.38 22.98
C ARG A 379 17.28 -8.59 22.87
N GLN A 380 17.68 -9.49 21.97
CA GLN A 380 19.07 -9.69 21.56
C GLN A 380 19.15 -9.54 20.05
N CYS A 381 20.08 -8.69 19.57
CA CYS A 381 20.30 -8.44 18.15
C CYS A 381 21.73 -8.77 17.75
N GLN A 382 21.90 -9.31 16.53
CA GLN A 382 23.20 -9.51 15.90
C GLN A 382 23.07 -9.46 14.37
N LEU A 383 24.16 -9.13 13.69
CA LEU A 383 24.23 -9.19 12.24
C LEU A 383 24.62 -10.61 11.80
N LEU A 384 23.70 -11.32 11.15
CA LEU A 384 23.93 -12.65 10.61
C LEU A 384 24.49 -12.54 9.18
N THR A 385 25.79 -12.79 9.02
CA THR A 385 26.47 -12.77 7.69
C THR A 385 26.89 -14.16 7.22
N GLN A 386 26.85 -15.15 8.12
CA GLN A 386 27.23 -16.54 7.82
C GLN A 386 26.03 -17.38 7.41
N PRO A 387 26.22 -18.49 6.69
CA PRO A 387 25.14 -19.44 6.35
C PRO A 387 24.40 -19.97 7.58
N SER A 388 25.10 -20.11 8.69
CA SER A 388 24.56 -20.60 9.94
C SER A 388 25.35 -20.03 11.13
N VAL A 389 24.67 -19.83 12.25
CA VAL A 389 25.25 -19.37 13.51
C VAL A 389 24.58 -20.07 14.67
N THR A 390 25.33 -20.34 15.74
CA THR A 390 24.75 -20.79 17.02
C THR A 390 24.57 -19.59 17.94
N ILE A 391 23.35 -19.37 18.39
CA ILE A 391 23.00 -18.26 19.29
C ILE A 391 22.74 -18.82 20.67
N SER A 392 23.53 -18.40 21.65
CA SER A 392 23.27 -18.66 23.05
C SER A 392 22.13 -17.76 23.53
N TYR A 393 20.98 -18.36 23.83
CA TYR A 393 19.82 -17.64 24.33
C TYR A 393 19.12 -18.45 25.43
N HIS A 394 19.04 -17.90 26.61
CA HIS A 394 18.56 -18.60 27.80
C HIS A 394 17.19 -18.16 28.32
N GLY A 395 16.40 -17.51 27.48
CA GLY A 395 15.03 -17.05 27.83
C GLY A 395 14.04 -18.21 28.02
N LYS A 396 13.11 -18.04 28.95
CA LYS A 396 11.92 -18.92 29.11
C LYS A 396 10.77 -18.37 28.23
N GLY A 397 9.86 -19.27 27.78
CA GLY A 397 8.70 -18.90 27.00
C GLY A 397 8.83 -19.19 25.50
N ALA A 398 7.89 -18.68 24.69
CA ALA A 398 7.89 -18.87 23.25
C ALA A 398 8.98 -17.99 22.58
N LEU A 399 9.68 -18.56 21.61
CA LEU A 399 10.68 -17.83 20.82
C LEU A 399 9.96 -16.93 19.81
N MET A 400 10.32 -15.66 19.79
CA MET A 400 9.95 -14.67 18.74
C MET A 400 11.19 -14.29 17.94
N PRO A 401 11.36 -14.83 16.72
CA PRO A 401 12.55 -14.59 15.92
C PRO A 401 12.63 -13.21 15.23
N ASN A 402 11.53 -12.46 15.19
CA ASN A 402 11.47 -11.15 14.51
C ASN A 402 10.84 -10.11 15.43
N VAL A 403 11.67 -9.58 16.35
CA VAL A 403 11.22 -8.63 17.37
C VAL A 403 10.71 -7.34 16.72
N GLY A 404 9.50 -6.95 17.08
CA GLY A 404 8.80 -5.78 16.53
C GLY A 404 8.29 -5.96 15.10
N GLY A 405 8.55 -7.12 14.45
CA GLY A 405 8.18 -7.35 13.05
C GLY A 405 9.01 -6.55 12.05
N THR A 406 10.14 -5.96 12.47
CA THR A 406 10.92 -5.03 11.62
C THR A 406 11.91 -5.70 10.68
N GLY A 407 12.19 -7.00 10.85
CA GLY A 407 13.13 -7.72 9.99
C GLY A 407 12.48 -8.13 8.67
N TYR A 408 13.12 -7.82 7.54
CA TYR A 408 12.70 -8.29 6.23
C TYR A 408 13.18 -9.73 5.99
N TYR A 409 12.58 -10.67 6.70
CA TYR A 409 12.82 -12.12 6.58
C TYR A 409 11.65 -12.92 7.15
N ARG A 410 11.49 -14.13 6.69
CA ARG A 410 10.61 -15.16 7.24
C ARG A 410 11.37 -16.09 8.16
N PHE A 411 10.68 -16.74 9.07
CA PHE A 411 11.30 -17.72 9.96
C PHE A 411 10.52 -19.03 9.97
N GLU A 412 11.24 -20.10 10.22
CA GLU A 412 10.75 -21.45 10.40
C GLU A 412 11.13 -21.97 11.77
N LEU A 413 10.17 -22.49 12.51
CA LEU A 413 10.34 -23.06 13.82
C LEU A 413 10.02 -24.55 13.82
N PRO A 414 10.62 -25.37 14.72
CA PRO A 414 10.11 -26.70 15.01
C PRO A 414 8.64 -26.65 15.42
N ALA A 415 7.86 -27.69 15.08
CA ALA A 415 6.41 -27.72 15.29
C ALA A 415 5.99 -27.36 16.73
N ALA A 416 6.66 -27.92 17.73
CA ALA A 416 6.38 -27.60 19.13
C ALA A 416 6.66 -26.16 19.54
N GLU A 417 7.61 -25.47 18.86
CA GLU A 417 7.88 -24.07 19.10
C GLU A 417 6.88 -23.16 18.37
N TRP A 418 6.41 -23.57 17.19
CA TRP A 418 5.24 -22.94 16.53
C TRP A 418 4.02 -22.98 17.45
N ASP A 419 3.70 -24.14 18.03
CA ASP A 419 2.54 -24.30 18.91
C ASP A 419 2.64 -23.38 20.15
N LYS A 420 3.86 -23.24 20.74
CA LYS A 420 4.10 -22.30 21.85
C LYS A 420 3.91 -20.84 21.43
N LEU A 421 4.38 -20.45 20.24
CA LEU A 421 4.25 -19.07 19.76
C LEU A 421 2.81 -18.73 19.43
N ILE A 422 2.09 -19.65 18.78
CA ILE A 422 0.66 -19.53 18.48
C ILE A 422 -0.18 -19.38 19.77
N ALA A 423 0.15 -20.14 20.82
CA ALA A 423 -0.56 -20.09 22.11
C ALA A 423 -0.46 -18.73 22.84
N VAL A 424 0.45 -17.86 22.42
CA VAL A 424 0.63 -16.51 23.01
C VAL A 424 0.39 -15.40 21.99
N ALA A 425 -0.12 -15.73 20.79
CA ALA A 425 -0.26 -14.78 19.68
C ALA A 425 -1.22 -13.61 20.00
N ASP A 426 -2.21 -13.84 20.87
CA ASP A 426 -3.12 -12.81 21.37
C ASP A 426 -2.46 -11.71 22.20
N ARG A 427 -1.27 -11.98 22.74
CA ARG A 427 -0.52 -11.07 23.64
C ARG A 427 0.80 -10.57 23.07
N LEU A 428 1.17 -10.98 21.86
CA LEU A 428 2.35 -10.44 21.18
C LEU A 428 2.13 -8.95 20.85
N PRO A 429 3.17 -8.11 20.81
CA PRO A 429 3.10 -6.81 20.15
C PRO A 429 2.61 -6.97 18.70
N GLY A 430 1.82 -6.01 18.21
CA GLY A 430 1.15 -6.12 16.90
C GLY A 430 2.08 -6.49 15.74
N GLY A 431 3.25 -5.85 15.62
CA GLY A 431 4.23 -6.19 14.58
C GLY A 431 4.79 -7.62 14.69
N GLU A 432 4.98 -8.13 15.92
CA GLU A 432 5.42 -9.51 16.14
C GLU A 432 4.31 -10.52 15.79
N ALA A 433 3.06 -10.19 16.11
CA ALA A 433 1.91 -11.01 15.75
C ALA A 433 1.72 -11.08 14.22
N GLN A 434 1.93 -9.97 13.52
CA GLN A 434 1.94 -9.91 12.06
C GLN A 434 3.09 -10.76 11.48
N ALA A 435 4.31 -10.65 12.02
CA ALA A 435 5.47 -11.44 11.58
C ALA A 435 5.27 -12.94 11.79
N MET A 436 4.65 -13.33 12.91
CA MET A 436 4.25 -14.71 13.17
C MET A 436 3.24 -15.18 12.12
N ALA A 437 2.20 -14.39 11.84
CA ALA A 437 1.15 -14.74 10.88
C ALA A 437 1.71 -14.93 9.46
N ASP A 438 2.55 -13.99 8.98
CA ASP A 438 3.18 -14.11 7.66
C ASP A 438 4.10 -15.33 7.57
N SER A 439 4.99 -15.54 8.55
CA SER A 439 5.94 -16.64 8.54
C SER A 439 5.24 -18.01 8.64
N LEU A 440 4.17 -18.13 9.44
CA LEU A 440 3.39 -19.35 9.54
C LEU A 440 2.63 -19.66 8.23
N ASN A 441 2.04 -18.64 7.60
CA ASN A 441 1.41 -18.79 6.30
C ASN A 441 2.44 -19.16 5.22
N ALA A 442 3.60 -18.55 5.23
CA ALA A 442 4.71 -18.89 4.32
C ALA A 442 5.21 -20.33 4.53
N SER A 443 5.27 -20.80 5.80
CA SER A 443 5.58 -22.19 6.12
C SER A 443 4.53 -23.16 5.56
N PHE A 444 3.23 -22.80 5.64
CA PHE A 444 2.16 -23.59 5.02
C PHE A 444 2.28 -23.60 3.47
N GLN A 445 2.55 -22.46 2.87
CA GLN A 445 2.77 -22.33 1.41
C GLN A 445 3.99 -23.13 0.92
N ALA A 446 4.97 -23.35 1.80
CA ALA A 446 6.12 -24.22 1.54
C ALA A 446 5.86 -25.70 1.88
N GLY A 447 4.63 -26.04 2.28
CA GLY A 447 4.22 -27.43 2.58
C GLY A 447 4.60 -27.93 3.98
N ARG A 448 5.10 -27.06 4.89
CA ARG A 448 5.63 -27.43 6.22
C ARG A 448 4.61 -27.28 7.34
N ALA A 449 4.07 -26.10 7.57
CA ALA A 449 3.06 -25.88 8.60
C ALA A 449 1.76 -26.65 8.31
N THR A 450 0.99 -26.98 9.35
CA THR A 450 -0.24 -27.76 9.25
C THR A 450 -1.48 -26.86 9.16
N PRO A 451 -2.60 -27.34 8.56
CA PRO A 451 -3.88 -26.64 8.62
C PRO A 451 -4.35 -26.32 10.04
N LEU A 452 -4.09 -27.21 11.01
CA LEU A 452 -4.49 -27.00 12.40
C LEU A 452 -3.73 -25.83 13.04
N GLN A 453 -2.45 -25.63 12.72
CA GLN A 453 -1.68 -24.47 13.16
C GLN A 453 -2.22 -23.17 12.59
N LEU A 454 -2.62 -23.14 11.29
CA LEU A 454 -3.27 -21.95 10.70
C LEU A 454 -4.59 -21.62 11.40
N ILE A 455 -5.44 -22.62 11.67
CA ILE A 455 -6.72 -22.43 12.36
C ILE A 455 -6.51 -21.96 13.81
N ALA A 456 -5.56 -22.54 14.52
CA ALA A 456 -5.20 -22.12 15.88
C ALA A 456 -4.68 -20.68 15.91
N ALA A 457 -3.78 -20.31 14.97
CA ALA A 457 -3.29 -18.97 14.82
C ALA A 457 -4.41 -17.97 14.50
N ALA A 458 -5.35 -18.32 13.60
CA ALA A 458 -6.49 -17.48 13.27
C ALA A 458 -7.38 -17.20 14.50
N ARG A 459 -7.61 -18.20 15.36
CA ARG A 459 -8.35 -18.02 16.62
C ARG A 459 -7.62 -17.09 17.60
N ALA A 460 -6.31 -17.28 17.79
CA ALA A 460 -5.52 -16.50 18.72
C ALA A 460 -5.36 -15.05 18.24
N LEU A 461 -5.00 -14.85 16.98
CA LEU A 461 -4.82 -13.51 16.38
C LEU A 461 -6.12 -12.69 16.37
N ALA A 462 -7.28 -13.32 16.19
CA ALA A 462 -8.56 -12.61 16.28
C ALA A 462 -8.82 -11.96 17.65
N ALA A 463 -8.02 -12.25 18.69
CA ALA A 463 -8.05 -11.58 19.99
C ALA A 463 -7.10 -10.39 20.11
N GLN A 464 -6.25 -10.13 19.11
CA GLN A 464 -5.30 -9.05 19.10
C GLN A 464 -5.96 -7.67 19.21
N GLN A 465 -5.27 -6.76 19.91
CA GLN A 465 -5.67 -5.36 20.00
C GLN A 465 -5.24 -4.56 18.76
N ASP A 466 -4.12 -4.93 18.16
CA ASP A 466 -3.67 -4.38 16.87
C ASP A 466 -4.59 -4.86 15.75
N SER A 467 -5.20 -3.94 15.01
CA SER A 467 -6.20 -4.27 13.99
C SER A 467 -5.60 -5.01 12.78
N TYR A 468 -4.35 -4.76 12.44
CA TYR A 468 -3.66 -5.48 11.36
C TYR A 468 -3.42 -6.94 11.73
N ALA A 469 -2.90 -7.19 12.93
CA ALA A 469 -2.69 -8.54 13.44
C ALA A 469 -4.01 -9.29 13.68
N ASN A 470 -5.06 -8.59 14.17
CA ASN A 470 -6.38 -9.15 14.42
C ASN A 470 -6.98 -9.82 13.18
N GLY A 471 -6.88 -9.15 12.04
CA GLY A 471 -7.41 -9.65 10.77
C GLY A 471 -6.54 -10.71 10.07
N ALA A 472 -5.26 -10.83 10.41
CA ALA A 472 -4.29 -11.57 9.59
C ALA A 472 -4.61 -13.05 9.42
N GLY A 473 -5.00 -13.76 10.50
CA GLY A 473 -5.26 -15.19 10.44
C GLY A 473 -6.55 -15.55 9.70
N ILE A 474 -7.64 -14.87 10.00
CA ILE A 474 -8.92 -15.06 9.30
C ILE A 474 -8.82 -14.61 7.84
N GLY A 475 -8.10 -13.51 7.56
CA GLY A 475 -7.83 -13.04 6.19
C GLY A 475 -7.08 -14.09 5.35
N THR A 476 -6.08 -14.75 5.94
CA THR A 476 -5.36 -15.86 5.28
C THR A 476 -6.31 -17.00 4.90
N LEU A 477 -7.15 -17.45 5.83
CA LEU A 477 -8.11 -18.54 5.57
C LEU A 477 -9.20 -18.11 4.57
N ALA A 478 -9.65 -16.84 4.60
CA ALA A 478 -10.58 -16.28 3.63
C ALA A 478 -9.98 -16.29 2.21
N GLY A 479 -8.70 -15.92 2.08
CA GLY A 479 -7.99 -16.00 0.80
C GLY A 479 -7.94 -17.42 0.23
N TYR A 480 -7.69 -18.44 1.05
CA TYR A 480 -7.75 -19.83 0.61
C TYR A 480 -9.16 -20.26 0.23
N ALA A 481 -10.19 -19.81 0.97
CA ALA A 481 -11.58 -20.09 0.60
C ALA A 481 -11.95 -19.49 -0.77
N GLU A 482 -11.55 -18.25 -1.03
CA GLU A 482 -11.77 -17.57 -2.30
C GLU A 482 -10.99 -18.20 -3.46
N ALA A 483 -9.78 -18.71 -3.18
CA ALA A 483 -8.96 -19.44 -4.15
C ALA A 483 -9.43 -20.89 -4.41
N GLY A 484 -10.56 -21.32 -3.82
CA GLY A 484 -11.16 -22.62 -4.10
C GLY A 484 -10.57 -23.81 -3.33
N PHE A 485 -9.86 -23.57 -2.22
CA PHE A 485 -9.29 -24.65 -1.39
C PHE A 485 -10.33 -25.43 -0.58
N LEU A 486 -11.55 -24.89 -0.43
CA LEU A 486 -12.57 -25.43 0.46
C LEU A 486 -13.76 -25.99 -0.33
N ASP A 487 -14.13 -27.22 -0.01
CA ASP A 487 -15.42 -27.78 -0.37
C ASP A 487 -16.54 -27.17 0.51
N GLU A 488 -17.79 -27.60 0.32
CA GLU A 488 -18.93 -27.05 1.05
C GLU A 488 -18.83 -27.28 2.56
N ALA A 489 -18.31 -28.45 3.00
CA ALA A 489 -18.11 -28.74 4.42
C ALA A 489 -17.03 -27.86 5.05
N GLY A 490 -15.92 -27.59 4.32
CA GLY A 490 -14.86 -26.69 4.71
C GLY A 490 -15.34 -25.22 4.76
N LYS A 491 -16.14 -24.77 3.79
CA LYS A 491 -16.76 -23.44 3.78
C LYS A 491 -17.68 -23.26 5.00
N ALA A 492 -18.55 -24.24 5.28
CA ALA A 492 -19.41 -24.22 6.47
C ALA A 492 -18.59 -24.17 7.77
N GLY A 493 -17.48 -24.91 7.83
CA GLY A 493 -16.53 -24.85 8.95
C GLY A 493 -15.84 -23.52 9.11
N PHE A 494 -15.44 -22.88 8.00
CA PHE A 494 -14.88 -21.53 8.02
C PHE A 494 -15.91 -20.50 8.52
N GLN A 495 -17.17 -20.59 8.10
CA GLN A 495 -18.25 -19.72 8.60
C GLN A 495 -18.42 -19.87 10.12
N ARG A 496 -18.43 -21.13 10.64
CA ARG A 496 -18.47 -21.36 12.09
C ARG A 496 -17.28 -20.77 12.83
N LEU A 497 -16.08 -20.87 12.25
CA LEU A 497 -14.88 -20.24 12.81
C LEU A 497 -15.02 -18.72 12.90
N VAL A 498 -15.46 -18.07 11.83
CA VAL A 498 -15.70 -16.61 11.78
C VAL A 498 -16.69 -16.20 12.87
N ASN A 499 -17.83 -16.90 12.97
CA ASN A 499 -18.82 -16.63 14.02
C ASN A 499 -18.22 -16.80 15.42
N ALA A 500 -17.53 -17.92 15.67
CA ALA A 500 -16.96 -18.22 16.98
C ALA A 500 -15.94 -17.17 17.45
N VAL A 501 -15.19 -16.54 16.53
CA VAL A 501 -14.16 -15.57 16.89
C VAL A 501 -14.65 -14.12 16.89
N TYR A 502 -15.56 -13.73 16.00
CA TYR A 502 -15.96 -12.32 15.86
C TYR A 502 -17.31 -11.97 16.50
N ALA A 503 -18.30 -12.87 16.56
CA ALA A 503 -19.59 -12.52 17.13
C ALA A 503 -19.51 -12.13 18.63
N PRO A 504 -18.78 -12.85 19.51
CA PRO A 504 -18.60 -12.39 20.90
C PRO A 504 -17.89 -11.05 21.03
N ARG A 505 -16.91 -10.80 20.13
CA ARG A 505 -16.16 -9.53 20.13
C ARG A 505 -17.00 -8.35 19.66
N LEU A 506 -17.77 -8.55 18.59
CA LEU A 506 -18.68 -7.50 18.11
C LEU A 506 -19.74 -7.16 19.17
N LYS A 507 -20.21 -8.15 19.92
CA LYS A 507 -21.12 -7.93 21.06
C LYS A 507 -20.49 -7.06 22.14
N GLN A 508 -19.18 -7.20 22.42
CA GLN A 508 -18.44 -6.36 23.37
C GLN A 508 -18.20 -4.95 22.83
N LEU A 509 -17.79 -4.84 21.56
CA LEU A 509 -17.49 -3.57 20.89
C LEU A 509 -18.76 -2.75 20.60
N GLY A 510 -19.92 -3.41 20.50
CA GLY A 510 -21.17 -2.81 20.03
C GLY A 510 -21.16 -2.52 18.54
N PHE A 511 -22.35 -2.32 17.95
CA PHE A 511 -22.52 -1.91 16.57
C PHE A 511 -23.66 -0.92 16.42
N ASP A 512 -23.33 0.27 15.90
CA ASP A 512 -24.25 1.31 15.47
C ASP A 512 -23.89 1.71 14.03
N PRO A 513 -24.77 1.54 13.04
CA PRO A 513 -24.47 1.89 11.67
C PRO A 513 -24.47 3.39 11.36
N ARG A 514 -25.03 4.23 12.25
CA ARG A 514 -25.29 5.65 11.99
C ARG A 514 -24.01 6.46 11.79
N ALA A 515 -24.08 7.47 10.92
CA ALA A 515 -22.97 8.35 10.63
C ALA A 515 -22.44 9.04 11.91
N GLY A 516 -21.13 8.94 12.11
CA GLY A 516 -20.45 9.58 13.24
C GLY A 516 -20.64 8.88 14.59
N ALA A 517 -21.29 7.72 14.66
CA ALA A 517 -21.52 6.99 15.92
C ALA A 517 -20.22 6.69 16.70
N TYR A 518 -19.10 6.62 16.01
CA TYR A 518 -17.79 6.29 16.59
C TYR A 518 -16.76 7.42 16.49
N VAL A 519 -17.19 8.64 16.23
CA VAL A 519 -16.30 9.81 16.28
C VAL A 519 -15.76 9.99 17.71
N GLY A 520 -14.43 10.09 17.84
CA GLY A 520 -13.75 10.20 19.13
C GLY A 520 -13.52 8.88 19.88
N HIS A 521 -13.99 7.74 19.35
CA HIS A 521 -13.67 6.42 19.89
C HIS A 521 -12.22 6.02 19.54
N ASP A 522 -11.71 5.01 20.27
CA ASP A 522 -10.40 4.41 19.97
C ASP A 522 -10.33 3.91 18.51
N PRO A 523 -9.35 4.37 17.71
CA PRO A 523 -9.23 4.00 16.31
C PRO A 523 -9.02 2.49 16.09
N GLU A 524 -8.28 1.82 16.99
CA GLU A 524 -8.05 0.39 16.92
C GLU A 524 -9.34 -0.41 17.19
N GLU A 525 -10.15 0.01 18.17
CA GLU A 525 -11.47 -0.58 18.39
C GLU A 525 -12.39 -0.39 17.19
N THR A 526 -12.35 0.80 16.58
CA THR A 526 -13.15 1.11 15.39
C THR A 526 -12.77 0.21 14.22
N GLN A 527 -11.47 0.00 13.99
CA GLN A 527 -11.00 -0.89 12.93
C GLN A 527 -11.34 -2.36 13.20
N ARG A 528 -11.18 -2.85 14.45
CA ARG A 528 -11.58 -4.23 14.81
C ARG A 528 -13.09 -4.43 14.67
N ARG A 529 -13.90 -3.44 15.02
CA ARG A 529 -15.37 -3.45 14.80
C ARG A 529 -15.69 -3.55 13.31
N GLN A 530 -15.03 -2.74 12.49
CA GLN A 530 -15.21 -2.74 11.03
C GLN A 530 -14.87 -4.10 10.42
N GLN A 531 -13.77 -4.72 10.84
CA GLN A 531 -13.37 -6.05 10.40
C GLN A 531 -14.39 -7.11 10.84
N ALA A 532 -14.82 -7.08 12.08
CA ALA A 532 -15.80 -8.03 12.61
C ALA A 532 -17.13 -7.94 11.83
N VAL A 533 -17.65 -6.73 11.59
CA VAL A 533 -18.87 -6.51 10.80
C VAL A 533 -18.68 -7.04 9.37
N ALA A 534 -17.56 -6.73 8.71
CA ALA A 534 -17.29 -7.18 7.34
C ALA A 534 -17.28 -8.71 7.22
N TYR A 535 -16.63 -9.41 8.17
CA TYR A 535 -16.60 -10.87 8.16
C TYR A 535 -17.95 -11.50 8.53
N LEU A 536 -18.64 -10.98 9.55
CA LEU A 536 -19.92 -11.52 10.00
C LEU A 536 -21.04 -11.32 8.97
N VAL A 537 -21.08 -10.16 8.30
CA VAL A 537 -22.09 -9.88 7.26
C VAL A 537 -21.82 -10.67 5.98
N ARG A 538 -20.56 -10.77 5.54
CA ARG A 538 -20.22 -11.32 4.22
C ARG A 538 -19.79 -12.79 4.23
N LYS A 539 -19.14 -13.26 5.29
CA LYS A 539 -18.50 -14.59 5.31
C LYS A 539 -19.19 -15.60 6.23
N SER A 540 -19.90 -15.15 7.27
CA SER A 540 -20.60 -16.05 8.18
C SER A 540 -22.12 -16.01 8.00
N GLY A 541 -22.64 -14.91 7.45
CA GLY A 541 -24.06 -14.73 7.23
C GLY A 541 -24.88 -14.57 8.51
N ASP A 542 -24.33 -13.86 9.55
CA ASP A 542 -25.09 -13.53 10.77
C ASP A 542 -26.39 -12.81 10.40
N PRO A 543 -27.59 -13.45 10.57
CA PRO A 543 -28.82 -12.89 10.00
C PRO A 543 -29.26 -11.59 10.66
N ALA A 544 -29.11 -11.46 11.99
CA ALA A 544 -29.57 -10.29 12.73
C ALA A 544 -28.70 -9.07 12.42
N LEU A 545 -27.38 -9.25 12.42
CA LEU A 545 -26.45 -8.18 12.04
C LEU A 545 -26.66 -7.77 10.58
N ARG A 546 -26.83 -8.76 9.69
CA ARG A 546 -27.05 -8.53 8.26
C ARG A 546 -28.32 -7.69 8.02
N GLU A 547 -29.42 -8.04 8.67
CA GLU A 547 -30.69 -7.29 8.57
C GLU A 547 -30.53 -5.85 9.07
N HIS A 548 -29.82 -5.64 10.17
CA HIS A 548 -29.56 -4.30 10.69
C HIS A 548 -28.73 -3.46 9.70
N VAL A 549 -27.67 -4.03 9.12
CA VAL A 549 -26.86 -3.37 8.09
C VAL A 549 -27.66 -3.07 6.82
N LEU A 550 -28.54 -4.00 6.40
CA LEU A 550 -29.41 -3.83 5.25
C LEU A 550 -30.40 -2.69 5.44
N ALA A 551 -31.08 -2.65 6.58
CA ALA A 551 -32.05 -1.59 6.91
C ALA A 551 -31.38 -0.21 6.88
N ALA A 552 -30.22 -0.07 7.52
CA ALA A 552 -29.46 1.19 7.51
C ALA A 552 -29.00 1.60 6.10
N THR A 553 -28.54 0.62 5.31
CA THR A 553 -28.08 0.91 3.93
C THR A 553 -29.23 1.32 3.02
N ARG A 554 -30.40 0.68 3.14
CA ARG A 554 -31.60 1.06 2.35
C ARG A 554 -32.07 2.47 2.73
N ALA A 555 -32.06 2.83 4.01
CA ALA A 555 -32.39 4.19 4.48
C ALA A 555 -31.41 5.23 3.90
N TYR A 556 -30.11 4.93 3.93
CA TYR A 556 -29.08 5.80 3.34
C TYR A 556 -29.31 6.00 1.82
N LEU A 557 -29.60 4.92 1.09
CA LEU A 557 -29.87 4.99 -0.34
C LEU A 557 -31.20 5.70 -0.66
N ALA A 558 -32.15 5.65 0.26
CA ALA A 558 -33.41 6.40 0.17
C ALA A 558 -33.26 7.92 0.51
N GLY A 559 -32.07 8.36 0.95
CA GLY A 559 -31.75 9.78 1.16
C GLY A 559 -31.40 10.16 2.60
N ASP A 560 -31.63 9.30 3.59
CA ASP A 560 -31.20 9.53 4.98
C ASP A 560 -29.69 9.31 5.13
N LYS A 561 -28.91 10.37 4.91
CA LYS A 561 -27.44 10.33 4.98
C LYS A 561 -26.88 10.08 6.37
N GLN A 562 -27.71 10.14 7.42
CA GLN A 562 -27.32 9.82 8.79
C GLN A 562 -27.48 8.33 9.13
N ALA A 563 -28.20 7.56 8.33
CA ALA A 563 -28.50 6.16 8.60
C ALA A 563 -27.28 5.22 8.49
N LEU A 564 -26.29 5.58 7.67
CA LEU A 564 -25.10 4.72 7.43
C LEU A 564 -23.82 5.54 7.39
N ASP A 565 -22.86 5.19 8.25
CA ASP A 565 -21.51 5.75 8.23
C ASP A 565 -20.70 5.22 7.03
N ALA A 566 -19.79 6.03 6.51
CA ALA A 566 -18.92 5.67 5.39
C ALA A 566 -18.07 4.41 5.68
N ALA A 567 -17.72 4.13 6.93
CA ALA A 567 -17.00 2.93 7.34
C ALA A 567 -17.75 1.62 6.98
N TRP A 568 -19.07 1.69 6.81
CA TRP A 568 -19.92 0.52 6.53
C TRP A 568 -20.35 0.39 5.05
N PHE A 569 -19.99 1.34 4.19
CA PHE A 569 -20.39 1.30 2.77
C PHE A 569 -20.04 -0.03 2.11
N GLY A 570 -18.83 -0.55 2.31
CA GLY A 570 -18.42 -1.81 1.69
C GLY A 570 -19.30 -3.00 2.08
N SER A 571 -19.63 -3.14 3.37
CA SER A 571 -20.46 -4.23 3.86
C SER A 571 -21.94 -4.03 3.51
N GLY A 572 -22.44 -2.79 3.66
CA GLY A 572 -23.83 -2.46 3.40
C GLY A 572 -24.21 -2.56 1.92
N LEU A 573 -23.44 -1.93 1.04
CA LEU A 573 -23.68 -1.98 -0.39
C LEU A 573 -23.55 -3.40 -0.95
N ALA A 574 -22.59 -4.20 -0.45
CA ALA A 574 -22.49 -5.61 -0.83
C ALA A 574 -23.73 -6.40 -0.40
N ALA A 575 -24.24 -6.19 0.82
CA ALA A 575 -25.42 -6.89 1.31
C ALA A 575 -26.69 -6.56 0.49
N VAL A 576 -26.94 -5.28 0.16
CA VAL A 576 -28.10 -4.93 -0.68
C VAL A 576 -27.93 -5.42 -2.12
N LEU A 577 -26.71 -5.45 -2.66
CA LEU A 577 -26.42 -6.00 -3.98
C LEU A 577 -26.67 -7.50 -4.05
N GLU A 578 -26.31 -8.24 -3.00
CA GLU A 578 -26.57 -9.68 -2.91
C GLU A 578 -28.07 -10.01 -2.96
N GLU A 579 -28.93 -9.18 -2.35
CA GLU A 579 -30.37 -9.38 -2.37
C GLU A 579 -31.02 -8.93 -3.69
N GLY A 580 -30.68 -7.73 -4.15
CA GLY A 580 -31.36 -7.12 -5.29
C GLY A 580 -30.78 -7.44 -6.66
N GLY A 581 -29.62 -8.12 -6.72
CA GLY A 581 -29.01 -8.61 -7.95
C GLY A 581 -28.74 -7.50 -8.99
N LEU A 582 -28.98 -7.81 -10.27
CA LEU A 582 -28.67 -6.92 -11.39
C LEU A 582 -29.40 -5.56 -11.33
N ALA A 583 -30.63 -5.53 -10.85
CA ALA A 583 -31.38 -4.28 -10.73
C ALA A 583 -30.69 -3.32 -9.73
N THR A 584 -30.27 -3.84 -8.59
CA THR A 584 -29.51 -3.07 -7.59
C THR A 584 -28.12 -2.68 -8.11
N ALA A 585 -27.45 -3.55 -8.89
CA ALA A 585 -26.16 -3.21 -9.50
C ALA A 585 -26.28 -1.98 -10.42
N LYS A 586 -27.34 -1.89 -11.22
CA LYS A 586 -27.64 -0.73 -12.08
C LYS A 586 -27.88 0.54 -11.27
N ASP A 587 -28.72 0.48 -10.25
CA ASP A 587 -29.00 1.63 -9.37
C ASP A 587 -27.71 2.11 -8.65
N LEU A 588 -26.89 1.18 -8.14
CA LEU A 588 -25.63 1.53 -7.48
C LEU A 588 -24.61 2.15 -8.45
N LEU A 589 -24.51 1.66 -9.69
CA LEU A 589 -23.64 2.26 -10.70
C LEU A 589 -24.09 3.69 -11.02
N ASP A 590 -25.37 3.93 -11.29
CA ASP A 590 -25.89 5.26 -11.59
C ASP A 590 -25.66 6.24 -10.44
N ARG A 591 -25.90 5.81 -9.20
CA ARG A 591 -25.60 6.61 -8.00
C ARG A 591 -24.11 6.91 -7.85
N ALA A 592 -23.24 5.93 -8.08
CA ALA A 592 -21.80 6.12 -8.06
C ALA A 592 -21.35 7.14 -9.08
N LEU A 593 -21.84 7.03 -10.34
CA LEU A 593 -21.47 7.92 -11.43
C LEU A 593 -22.02 9.36 -11.26
N ALA A 594 -23.13 9.52 -10.52
CA ALA A 594 -23.66 10.82 -10.16
C ALA A 594 -23.00 11.44 -8.92
N SER A 595 -22.26 10.65 -8.13
CA SER A 595 -21.66 11.08 -6.87
C SER A 595 -20.32 11.77 -7.06
N THR A 596 -20.12 12.86 -6.34
CA THR A 596 -18.81 13.51 -6.14
C THR A 596 -18.15 13.12 -4.81
N ASP A 597 -18.80 12.28 -4.01
CA ASP A 597 -18.24 11.81 -2.73
C ASP A 597 -17.05 10.89 -3.01
N PRO A 598 -15.83 11.23 -2.55
CA PRO A 598 -14.60 10.51 -2.85
C PRO A 598 -14.52 9.14 -2.17
N VAL A 599 -15.43 8.83 -1.22
CA VAL A 599 -15.53 7.53 -0.54
C VAL A 599 -16.64 6.67 -1.15
N PHE A 600 -17.84 7.22 -1.29
CA PHE A 600 -18.99 6.46 -1.80
C PHE A 600 -18.77 5.94 -3.22
N ARG A 601 -18.29 6.82 -4.12
CA ARG A 601 -18.13 6.49 -5.54
C ARG A 601 -17.22 5.28 -5.78
N PRO A 602 -15.95 5.24 -5.31
CA PRO A 602 -15.08 4.10 -5.55
C PRO A 602 -15.54 2.83 -4.82
N VAL A 603 -16.15 2.95 -3.63
CA VAL A 603 -16.67 1.80 -2.89
C VAL A 603 -17.84 1.16 -3.64
N ALA A 604 -18.79 1.96 -4.13
CA ALA A 604 -19.94 1.45 -4.87
C ALA A 604 -19.52 0.78 -6.19
N LEU A 605 -18.60 1.40 -6.95
CA LEU A 605 -18.01 0.79 -8.16
C LEU A 605 -17.29 -0.52 -7.84
N GLY A 606 -16.50 -0.56 -6.78
CA GLY A 606 -15.80 -1.76 -6.32
C GLY A 606 -16.75 -2.89 -5.93
N VAL A 607 -17.84 -2.58 -5.24
CA VAL A 607 -18.88 -3.56 -4.86
C VAL A 607 -19.58 -4.13 -6.07
N VAL A 608 -19.94 -3.30 -7.06
CA VAL A 608 -20.60 -3.76 -8.28
C VAL A 608 -19.66 -4.65 -9.11
N GLY A 609 -18.42 -4.18 -9.36
CA GLY A 609 -17.44 -4.95 -10.14
C GLY A 609 -17.02 -6.26 -9.46
N GLY A 610 -16.88 -6.24 -8.14
CA GLY A 610 -16.46 -7.39 -7.32
C GLY A 610 -17.61 -8.31 -6.86
N SER A 611 -18.81 -8.19 -7.44
CA SER A 611 -19.99 -8.97 -7.02
C SER A 611 -19.83 -10.48 -7.14
N GLY A 612 -18.95 -10.97 -8.03
CA GLY A 612 -18.79 -12.38 -8.35
C GLY A 612 -19.99 -13.05 -9.03
N ARG A 613 -20.99 -12.27 -9.47
CA ARG A 613 -22.18 -12.77 -10.17
C ARG A 613 -22.04 -12.60 -11.67
N GLU A 614 -22.15 -13.69 -12.42
CA GLU A 614 -21.91 -13.67 -13.87
C GLU A 614 -22.78 -12.67 -14.61
N ALA A 615 -24.09 -12.58 -14.29
CA ALA A 615 -25.01 -11.63 -14.92
C ALA A 615 -24.59 -10.17 -14.71
N ILE A 616 -24.08 -9.83 -13.51
CA ILE A 616 -23.56 -8.48 -13.21
C ILE A 616 -22.23 -8.26 -13.90
N GLY A 617 -21.30 -9.23 -13.82
CA GLY A 617 -20.01 -9.16 -14.51
C GLY A 617 -20.14 -8.95 -16.02
N ARG A 618 -21.05 -9.67 -16.67
CA ARG A 618 -21.33 -9.52 -18.11
C ARG A 618 -21.86 -8.11 -18.42
N TRP A 619 -22.86 -7.67 -17.67
CA TRP A 619 -23.46 -6.36 -17.86
C TRP A 619 -22.44 -5.23 -17.63
N ILE A 620 -21.61 -5.27 -16.55
CA ILE A 620 -20.65 -4.20 -16.25
C ILE A 620 -19.55 -4.10 -17.31
N LEU A 621 -19.14 -5.23 -17.92
CA LEU A 621 -18.19 -5.22 -19.04
C LEU A 621 -18.77 -4.53 -20.30
N ASP A 622 -20.09 -4.59 -20.52
CA ASP A 622 -20.76 -3.86 -21.59
C ASP A 622 -20.89 -2.35 -21.29
N GLU A 623 -20.99 -1.99 -19.97
CA GLU A 623 -21.11 -0.60 -19.51
C GLU A 623 -19.77 0.15 -19.44
N LEU A 624 -18.63 -0.49 -19.67
CA LEU A 624 -17.30 0.18 -19.67
C LEU A 624 -17.19 1.34 -20.67
N LYS A 625 -18.10 1.43 -21.65
CA LYS A 625 -18.22 2.53 -22.62
C LYS A 625 -18.89 3.79 -22.05
N ASP A 626 -19.51 3.74 -20.88
CA ASP A 626 -20.15 4.91 -20.25
C ASP A 626 -19.14 6.05 -20.09
N SER A 627 -19.43 7.20 -20.68
CA SER A 627 -18.54 8.37 -20.69
C SER A 627 -18.33 9.00 -19.31
N ARG A 628 -19.21 8.71 -18.35
CA ARG A 628 -19.11 9.16 -16.95
C ARG A 628 -18.03 8.41 -16.15
N LEU A 629 -17.59 7.22 -16.64
CA LEU A 629 -16.52 6.45 -16.03
C LEU A 629 -15.15 7.06 -16.38
N ARG A 630 -14.35 7.29 -15.37
CA ARG A 630 -12.93 7.66 -15.51
C ARG A 630 -12.12 6.47 -16.01
N THR A 631 -10.97 6.71 -16.63
CA THR A 631 -10.09 5.64 -17.14
C THR A 631 -9.68 4.67 -16.04
N SER A 632 -9.25 5.17 -14.88
CA SER A 632 -8.88 4.33 -13.73
C SER A 632 -10.05 3.50 -13.17
N GLU A 633 -11.27 4.04 -13.21
CA GLU A 633 -12.47 3.32 -12.77
C GLU A 633 -12.82 2.15 -13.71
N ARG A 634 -12.72 2.35 -15.04
CA ARG A 634 -12.86 1.26 -16.02
C ARG A 634 -11.88 0.14 -15.77
N GLN A 635 -10.60 0.48 -15.53
CA GLN A 635 -9.55 -0.49 -15.22
C GLN A 635 -9.84 -1.28 -13.94
N ASN A 636 -10.29 -0.60 -12.89
CA ASN A 636 -10.64 -1.23 -11.63
C ASN A 636 -11.85 -2.16 -11.75
N LEU A 637 -12.86 -1.78 -12.55
CA LEU A 637 -14.02 -2.64 -12.85
C LEU A 637 -13.60 -3.90 -13.61
N ILE A 638 -12.76 -3.77 -14.64
CA ILE A 638 -12.21 -4.93 -15.38
C ILE A 638 -11.45 -5.84 -14.43
N ARG A 639 -10.54 -5.28 -13.62
CA ARG A 639 -9.77 -6.04 -12.64
C ARG A 639 -10.67 -6.77 -11.65
N ALA A 640 -11.71 -6.12 -11.14
CA ALA A 640 -12.63 -6.72 -10.19
C ALA A 640 -13.40 -7.91 -10.80
N VAL A 641 -13.87 -7.81 -12.04
CA VAL A 641 -14.55 -8.92 -12.73
C VAL A 641 -13.58 -10.08 -13.02
N VAL A 642 -12.34 -9.79 -13.44
CA VAL A 642 -11.32 -10.81 -13.73
C VAL A 642 -10.85 -11.53 -12.46
N ALA A 643 -10.75 -10.82 -11.34
CA ALA A 643 -10.25 -11.36 -10.07
C ALA A 643 -11.30 -12.13 -9.26
N SER A 644 -12.59 -11.82 -9.41
CA SER A 644 -13.65 -12.44 -8.60
C SER A 644 -13.89 -13.89 -8.99
N SER A 645 -13.84 -14.81 -8.03
CA SER A 645 -13.94 -16.27 -8.26
C SER A 645 -15.16 -16.70 -9.07
N GLY A 646 -16.32 -16.04 -8.87
CA GLY A 646 -17.55 -16.34 -9.60
C GLY A 646 -17.64 -15.78 -11.02
N THR A 647 -16.68 -14.94 -11.44
CA THR A 647 -16.64 -14.30 -12.78
C THR A 647 -15.31 -14.48 -13.50
N GLN A 648 -14.39 -15.26 -12.95
CA GLN A 648 -13.05 -15.48 -13.51
C GLN A 648 -13.07 -15.97 -14.96
N ASP A 649 -13.89 -16.96 -15.30
CA ASP A 649 -13.94 -17.50 -16.66
C ASP A 649 -14.56 -16.51 -17.65
N LEU A 650 -15.60 -15.78 -17.24
CA LEU A 650 -16.16 -14.67 -18.01
C LEU A 650 -15.09 -13.59 -18.24
N GLY A 651 -14.43 -13.15 -17.17
CA GLY A 651 -13.40 -12.12 -17.21
C GLY A 651 -12.22 -12.53 -18.11
N TRP A 652 -11.77 -13.77 -18.00
CA TRP A 652 -10.71 -14.30 -18.85
C TRP A 652 -11.11 -14.35 -20.34
N THR A 653 -12.32 -14.81 -20.62
CA THR A 653 -12.84 -14.84 -21.99
C THR A 653 -12.92 -13.45 -22.60
N TRP A 654 -13.42 -12.50 -21.82
CA TRP A 654 -13.49 -11.10 -22.23
C TRP A 654 -12.10 -10.49 -22.43
N LEU A 655 -11.18 -10.73 -21.48
CA LEU A 655 -9.80 -10.21 -21.54
C LEU A 655 -9.07 -10.73 -22.78
N LYS A 656 -9.21 -12.02 -23.13
CA LYS A 656 -8.63 -12.60 -24.36
C LYS A 656 -9.08 -11.85 -25.62
N ALA A 657 -10.35 -11.50 -25.69
CA ALA A 657 -10.93 -10.81 -26.84
C ALA A 657 -10.53 -9.31 -26.91
N ASN A 658 -10.25 -8.67 -25.78
CA ASN A 658 -10.04 -7.23 -25.69
C ASN A 658 -8.61 -6.82 -25.33
N TYR A 659 -7.68 -7.76 -25.17
CA TYR A 659 -6.32 -7.49 -24.67
C TYR A 659 -5.57 -6.45 -25.50
N GLU A 660 -5.57 -6.59 -26.84
CA GLU A 660 -4.87 -5.66 -27.74
C GLU A 660 -5.47 -4.25 -27.69
N ALA A 661 -6.81 -4.13 -27.61
CA ALA A 661 -7.47 -2.85 -27.48
C ALA A 661 -7.11 -2.16 -26.16
N LEU A 662 -7.04 -2.92 -25.07
CA LEU A 662 -6.62 -2.40 -23.76
C LEU A 662 -5.14 -1.99 -23.75
N ALA A 663 -4.26 -2.81 -24.28
CA ALA A 663 -2.82 -2.53 -24.35
C ALA A 663 -2.51 -1.26 -25.16
N ASN A 664 -3.33 -0.95 -26.17
CA ASN A 664 -3.16 0.21 -27.04
C ASN A 664 -4.04 1.43 -26.63
N SER A 665 -4.81 1.34 -25.54
CA SER A 665 -5.80 2.37 -25.17
C SER A 665 -5.21 3.65 -24.56
N GLY A 666 -3.90 3.75 -24.37
CA GLY A 666 -3.28 4.89 -23.67
C GLY A 666 -3.81 5.03 -22.23
N GLY A 667 -4.00 3.92 -21.54
CA GLY A 667 -4.82 3.76 -20.34
C GLY A 667 -4.35 4.42 -19.06
N GLY A 668 -3.57 5.51 -19.11
CA GLY A 668 -3.12 6.25 -17.93
C GLY A 668 -1.81 5.71 -17.33
N ILE A 669 -1.38 6.35 -16.25
CA ILE A 669 -0.10 6.12 -15.57
C ILE A 669 0.04 4.63 -15.17
N PHE A 670 1.14 3.99 -15.57
CA PHE A 670 1.49 2.60 -15.28
C PHE A 670 0.49 1.51 -15.75
N PHE A 671 -0.50 1.83 -16.60
CA PHE A 671 -1.51 0.83 -16.97
C PHE A 671 -0.92 -0.33 -17.78
N ALA A 672 -0.11 -0.04 -18.78
CA ALA A 672 0.48 -1.06 -19.65
C ALA A 672 1.36 -2.05 -18.87
N SER A 673 2.14 -1.58 -17.88
CA SER A 673 2.97 -2.42 -17.02
C SER A 673 2.15 -3.33 -16.10
N ARG A 674 0.98 -2.85 -15.64
CA ARG A 674 0.12 -3.57 -14.67
C ARG A 674 -0.98 -4.41 -15.31
N LEU A 675 -1.25 -4.25 -16.60
CA LEU A 675 -2.30 -5.02 -17.30
C LEU A 675 -2.12 -6.55 -17.16
N PRO A 676 -0.90 -7.12 -17.27
CA PRO A 676 -0.69 -8.55 -17.08
C PRO A 676 -0.93 -9.05 -15.65
N GLU A 677 -0.93 -8.16 -14.67
CA GLU A 677 -1.17 -8.53 -13.26
C GLU A 677 -2.65 -8.78 -12.95
N MET A 678 -3.56 -8.37 -13.84
CA MET A 678 -5.01 -8.62 -13.66
C MET A 678 -5.35 -10.10 -13.55
N VAL A 679 -4.54 -10.99 -14.15
CA VAL A 679 -4.74 -12.45 -14.11
C VAL A 679 -4.10 -13.14 -12.91
N SER A 680 -3.45 -12.41 -12.00
CA SER A 680 -2.71 -12.98 -10.87
C SER A 680 -3.58 -13.64 -9.78
N GLY A 681 -4.90 -13.41 -9.82
CA GLY A 681 -5.88 -13.94 -8.86
C GLY A 681 -6.34 -15.37 -9.14
N TYR A 682 -5.98 -15.97 -10.26
CA TYR A 682 -6.31 -17.37 -10.54
C TYR A 682 -5.49 -18.34 -9.68
N CYS A 683 -6.00 -19.56 -9.50
CA CYS A 683 -5.33 -20.63 -8.75
C CYS A 683 -5.45 -21.96 -9.50
N SER A 684 -4.64 -22.15 -10.56
CA SER A 684 -4.68 -23.35 -11.40
C SER A 684 -3.42 -23.47 -12.25
N VAL A 685 -2.81 -24.65 -12.27
CA VAL A 685 -1.66 -24.95 -13.15
C VAL A 685 -2.06 -24.81 -14.61
N ALA A 686 -3.21 -25.38 -15.01
CA ALA A 686 -3.69 -25.32 -16.39
C ALA A 686 -3.98 -23.85 -16.84
N ARG A 687 -4.54 -23.02 -15.95
CA ARG A 687 -4.76 -21.61 -16.25
C ARG A 687 -3.44 -20.85 -16.40
N ALA A 688 -2.43 -21.16 -15.59
CA ALA A 688 -1.10 -20.58 -15.75
C ALA A 688 -0.48 -20.91 -17.10
N ASP A 689 -0.65 -22.14 -17.58
CA ASP A 689 -0.17 -22.56 -18.93
C ASP A 689 -0.91 -21.85 -20.06
N GLU A 690 -2.23 -21.69 -19.93
CA GLU A 690 -3.05 -20.95 -20.90
C GLU A 690 -2.64 -19.47 -20.98
N ILE A 691 -2.44 -18.80 -19.82
CA ILE A 691 -1.96 -17.42 -19.73
C ILE A 691 -0.60 -17.29 -20.38
N ALA A 692 0.34 -18.17 -20.05
CA ALA A 692 1.70 -18.17 -20.60
C ALA A 692 1.68 -18.31 -22.13
N SER A 693 0.95 -19.28 -22.65
CA SER A 693 0.83 -19.54 -24.08
C SER A 693 0.26 -18.34 -24.84
N LEU A 694 -0.72 -17.64 -24.26
CA LEU A 694 -1.38 -16.52 -24.89
C LEU A 694 -0.59 -15.23 -24.83
N LEU A 695 -0.03 -14.88 -23.66
CA LEU A 695 0.49 -13.52 -23.39
C LEU A 695 2.00 -13.39 -23.55
N ARG A 696 2.81 -14.44 -23.33
CA ARG A 696 4.27 -14.36 -23.51
C ARG A 696 4.69 -13.88 -24.88
N PRO A 697 4.15 -14.42 -26.01
CA PRO A 697 4.53 -13.93 -27.35
C PRO A 697 4.18 -12.45 -27.58
N ARG A 698 3.14 -11.93 -26.89
CA ARG A 698 2.67 -10.55 -27.03
C ARG A 698 3.51 -9.55 -26.26
N LEU A 699 4.11 -9.98 -25.16
CA LEU A 699 4.83 -9.11 -24.21
C LEU A 699 6.36 -9.29 -24.25
N GLN A 700 6.88 -10.20 -25.07
CA GLN A 700 8.33 -10.39 -25.18
C GLN A 700 9.04 -9.08 -25.54
N GLY A 701 9.96 -8.61 -24.66
CA GLY A 701 10.70 -7.37 -24.85
C GLY A 701 9.87 -6.08 -24.68
N LYS A 702 8.67 -6.16 -24.12
CA LYS A 702 7.78 -5.01 -23.89
C LYS A 702 7.55 -4.80 -22.40
N THR A 703 7.07 -3.60 -22.05
CA THR A 703 6.59 -3.24 -20.72
C THR A 703 5.53 -4.23 -20.23
N GLY A 704 5.64 -4.68 -18.98
CA GLY A 704 4.74 -5.65 -18.35
C GLY A 704 5.17 -7.12 -18.49
N ALA A 705 6.29 -7.40 -19.17
CA ALA A 705 6.80 -8.76 -19.28
C ALA A 705 7.13 -9.40 -17.93
N LEU A 706 7.76 -8.65 -17.02
CA LEU A 706 8.05 -9.10 -15.66
C LEU A 706 6.75 -9.33 -14.85
N GLY A 707 5.78 -8.44 -14.95
CA GLY A 707 4.47 -8.57 -14.32
C GLY A 707 3.72 -9.82 -14.79
N LEU A 708 3.86 -10.18 -16.08
CA LEU A 708 3.30 -11.43 -16.62
C LEU A 708 3.96 -12.67 -15.99
N GLU A 709 5.28 -12.74 -15.95
CA GLU A 709 5.98 -13.91 -15.37
C GLU A 709 5.65 -14.08 -13.88
N ARG A 710 5.59 -12.99 -13.13
CA ARG A 710 5.11 -12.98 -11.74
C ARG A 710 3.69 -13.53 -11.60
N SER A 711 2.79 -13.13 -12.51
CA SER A 711 1.41 -13.59 -12.50
C SER A 711 1.30 -15.08 -12.80
N ILE A 712 2.02 -15.55 -13.83
CA ILE A 712 2.07 -16.98 -14.21
C ILE A 712 2.59 -17.81 -13.03
N GLU A 713 3.71 -17.41 -12.41
CA GLU A 713 4.29 -18.13 -11.27
C GLU A 713 3.34 -18.14 -10.07
N ARG A 714 2.68 -17.02 -9.76
CA ARG A 714 1.70 -16.92 -8.67
C ARG A 714 0.52 -17.84 -8.88
N VAL A 715 -0.08 -17.83 -10.07
CA VAL A 715 -1.21 -18.68 -10.43
C VAL A 715 -0.83 -20.17 -10.36
N ARG A 716 0.33 -20.51 -10.91
CA ARG A 716 0.84 -21.90 -10.89
C ARG A 716 1.13 -22.40 -9.48
N SER A 717 1.85 -21.61 -8.66
CA SER A 717 2.20 -22.01 -7.30
C SER A 717 0.98 -22.11 -6.40
N CYS A 718 -0.06 -21.31 -6.65
CA CYS A 718 -1.34 -21.45 -5.99
C CYS A 718 -2.02 -22.79 -6.34
N GLY A 719 -2.07 -23.16 -7.63
CA GLY A 719 -2.64 -24.43 -8.08
C GLY A 719 -1.91 -25.65 -7.48
N VAL A 720 -0.56 -25.62 -7.51
CA VAL A 720 0.26 -26.67 -6.88
C VAL A 720 -0.05 -26.82 -5.39
N LEU A 721 -0.19 -25.70 -4.67
CA LEU A 721 -0.52 -25.74 -3.25
C LEU A 721 -1.95 -26.25 -3.02
N GLN A 722 -2.90 -25.85 -3.86
CA GLN A 722 -4.30 -26.30 -3.79
C GLN A 722 -4.39 -27.81 -3.95
N ASP A 723 -3.73 -28.37 -4.96
CA ASP A 723 -3.69 -29.82 -5.23
C ASP A 723 -3.07 -30.59 -4.05
N ALA A 724 -1.99 -30.05 -3.47
CA ALA A 724 -1.27 -30.71 -2.39
C ALA A 724 -1.94 -30.60 -1.02
N ARG A 725 -2.61 -29.48 -0.72
CA ARG A 725 -3.04 -29.12 0.65
C ARG A 725 -4.51 -28.73 0.79
N GLY A 726 -5.24 -28.53 -0.33
CA GLY A 726 -6.63 -28.07 -0.31
C GLY A 726 -7.55 -29.04 0.46
N VAL A 727 -7.50 -30.32 0.14
CA VAL A 727 -8.30 -31.34 0.83
C VAL A 727 -8.03 -31.41 2.34
N GLN A 728 -6.74 -31.27 2.73
CA GLN A 728 -6.36 -31.29 4.14
C GLN A 728 -6.87 -30.04 4.89
N LEU A 729 -6.80 -28.88 4.27
CA LEU A 729 -7.30 -27.62 4.84
C LEU A 729 -8.82 -27.65 4.98
N SER A 730 -9.52 -28.09 3.95
CA SER A 730 -10.98 -28.22 3.94
C SER A 730 -11.46 -29.19 5.04
N ALA A 731 -10.86 -30.36 5.11
CA ALA A 731 -11.20 -31.37 6.15
C ALA A 731 -10.90 -30.88 7.58
N ALA A 732 -9.85 -30.08 7.78
CA ALA A 732 -9.54 -29.49 9.08
C ALA A 732 -10.58 -28.44 9.49
N LEU A 733 -10.96 -27.55 8.55
CA LEU A 733 -12.01 -26.56 8.79
C LEU A 733 -13.39 -27.20 9.01
N ALA A 734 -13.75 -28.25 8.26
CA ALA A 734 -15.02 -28.95 8.42
C ALA A 734 -15.24 -29.46 9.86
N LYS A 735 -14.16 -29.77 10.60
CA LYS A 735 -14.20 -30.22 12.00
C LYS A 735 -14.33 -29.07 13.02
N VAL A 736 -14.28 -27.81 12.60
CA VAL A 736 -14.51 -26.69 13.51
C VAL A 736 -15.95 -26.69 13.98
N ARG A 737 -16.10 -26.72 15.30
CA ARG A 737 -17.39 -26.71 15.99
C ARG A 737 -17.79 -25.27 16.34
#